data_b0230942c9150bc0e280b1d032fa8e3f
#
_entry.id   b0230942c9150bc0e280b1d032fa8e3f
#
_cell.length_a   1.000
_cell.length_b   1.000
_cell.length_c   1.000
_cell.angle_alpha   90.00
_cell.angle_beta   90.00
_cell.angle_gamma   90.00
#
_symmetry.space_group_name_H-M   'P 1'
#
loop_
_entity.id
_entity.type
_entity.pdbx_description
1 polymer ?
#
loop_
_entity_poly.entity_id
_entity_poly.type
_entity_poly.pdbx_seq_one_letter_code
_entity_poly.pdbx_strand_id
1 'polypeptide(L)'
;MSRDQLEAALHSADPDVRRDAVRQMSLRPQGTPLAQILDALSDADWRVRREAIALAAQTRARQALIDALLVRVVATDNIGLRNAAIEVLGMVGQGEAEKFARACEQAEPSVRKFLVEAMGKTRDPQMIENLQDLLSGSDPNAAAAAVEALVRIGGARAESLLEGKLATTDLFLRIAIVEGLTRLGTRVSWKDLAPAIEDAIVRRISAELLGRTGHPQALEFLLELATDASPQTSSAALRAIAELVSDTGPHRSALIDRLSASNESFRHALYEALLHGDTPTRQGAAHLAVLCRDESSLEAVLQTVADDVASAETVEALQSWGPSVIEPLLMHRRSEPRVWSIALELASELSHRHLDQVPDAVRDRIRSIIERELGHTADAVRAAAAESLRWWGEPRDCRSLVECLSSPSHVVRAAATRTLESLAHRVPDAVEKALAQADLDGPGGAEIAQILSRLDSDGAVDVLKRGLHSGNARTRRAVVQALAMANATDVAELVGYAVADEDVDVQIAAVRTLGQMATKEANEPLQTALESPFPAIRAEAALALGRRLASDAVGHIRPLLYDERPVVIAAALDALTMLGDSAVPGAVEQALGHPDPEVFQAGLRAARTLGQTDAERLLARGLEHPAWNVRMLAIKLLTELDTETARQLLAGALDAEGDSMVRHAIESGLRHGA
;
A
#
# COMPACT_ATOMS: atom_id res chain seq x y z
N MET A 1 -26.37 34.89 -20.25
CA MET A 1 -26.17 35.94 -21.31
C MET A 1 -27.18 35.72 -22.43
N SER A 2 -27.71 36.83 -23.04
CA SER A 2 -28.47 36.72 -24.27
C SER A 2 -27.53 36.31 -25.42
N ARG A 3 -28.09 35.91 -26.59
CA ARG A 3 -27.30 35.50 -27.76
C ARG A 3 -26.40 36.64 -28.26
N ASP A 4 -26.94 37.86 -28.30
CA ASP A 4 -26.21 39.06 -28.76
C ASP A 4 -25.10 39.48 -27.78
N GLN A 5 -25.34 39.32 -26.47
CA GLN A 5 -24.32 39.55 -25.43
C GLN A 5 -23.18 38.54 -25.51
N LEU A 6 -23.50 37.28 -25.81
CA LEU A 6 -22.50 36.22 -25.96
C LEU A 6 -21.61 36.48 -27.19
N GLU A 7 -22.23 36.85 -28.31
CA GLU A 7 -21.51 37.17 -29.55
C GLU A 7 -20.59 38.37 -29.37
N ALA A 8 -21.04 39.43 -28.71
CA ALA A 8 -20.19 40.58 -28.37
C ALA A 8 -19.02 40.22 -27.45
N ALA A 9 -19.25 39.33 -26.48
CA ALA A 9 -18.23 38.85 -25.52
C ALA A 9 -17.16 37.98 -26.21
N LEU A 10 -17.53 37.17 -27.21
CA LEU A 10 -16.58 36.39 -28.02
C LEU A 10 -15.58 37.23 -28.82
N HIS A 11 -15.97 38.46 -29.17
CA HIS A 11 -15.13 39.41 -29.92
C HIS A 11 -14.48 40.50 -29.03
N SER A 12 -14.54 40.33 -27.70
CA SER A 12 -13.89 41.28 -26.76
C SER A 12 -12.38 41.33 -26.96
N ALA A 13 -11.78 42.50 -26.74
CA ALA A 13 -10.33 42.63 -26.70
C ALA A 13 -9.70 41.91 -25.51
N ASP A 14 -10.47 41.74 -24.40
CA ASP A 14 -10.05 41.06 -23.18
C ASP A 14 -10.18 39.53 -23.33
N PRO A 15 -9.07 38.78 -23.24
CA PRO A 15 -9.10 37.32 -23.33
C PRO A 15 -9.87 36.65 -22.20
N ASP A 16 -9.97 37.26 -21.02
CA ASP A 16 -10.75 36.68 -19.92
C ASP A 16 -12.25 36.75 -20.20
N VAL A 17 -12.71 37.84 -20.82
CA VAL A 17 -14.10 37.96 -21.28
C VAL A 17 -14.42 36.94 -22.37
N ARG A 18 -13.51 36.77 -23.34
CA ARG A 18 -13.68 35.72 -24.39
C ARG A 18 -13.70 34.32 -23.82
N ARG A 19 -12.79 34.02 -22.86
CA ARG A 19 -12.76 32.73 -22.16
C ARG A 19 -14.08 32.43 -21.43
N ASP A 20 -14.57 33.40 -20.67
CA ASP A 20 -15.85 33.23 -19.94
C ASP A 20 -17.03 33.08 -20.89
N ALA A 21 -17.01 33.74 -22.07
CA ALA A 21 -18.01 33.53 -23.11
C ALA A 21 -17.98 32.08 -23.64
N VAL A 22 -16.81 31.52 -23.95
CA VAL A 22 -16.65 30.13 -24.39
C VAL A 22 -17.11 29.15 -23.27
N ARG A 23 -16.81 29.45 -22.02
CA ARG A 23 -17.27 28.67 -20.86
C ARG A 23 -18.79 28.69 -20.72
N GLN A 24 -19.45 29.83 -21.01
CA GLN A 24 -20.92 29.90 -21.05
C GLN A 24 -21.52 29.04 -22.18
N MET A 25 -20.84 28.98 -23.35
CA MET A 25 -21.21 28.09 -24.44
C MET A 25 -21.14 26.60 -24.01
N SER A 26 -20.14 26.24 -23.22
CA SER A 26 -19.97 24.87 -22.71
C SER A 26 -21.10 24.41 -21.78
N LEU A 27 -21.88 25.34 -21.21
CA LEU A 27 -23.10 24.99 -20.46
C LEU A 27 -24.26 24.51 -21.36
N ARG A 28 -24.19 24.82 -22.68
CA ARG A 28 -25.18 24.42 -23.69
C ARG A 28 -24.50 23.98 -24.99
N PRO A 29 -23.64 22.98 -24.96
CA PRO A 29 -22.78 22.61 -26.10
C PRO A 29 -23.59 22.19 -27.33
N GLN A 30 -24.80 21.68 -27.12
CA GLN A 30 -25.70 21.20 -28.16
C GLN A 30 -26.31 22.31 -29.04
N GLY A 31 -26.33 23.54 -28.56
CA GLY A 31 -26.88 24.70 -29.28
C GLY A 31 -25.83 25.61 -29.88
N THR A 32 -24.53 25.30 -29.71
CA THR A 32 -23.43 26.15 -30.21
C THR A 32 -23.15 25.88 -31.68
N PRO A 33 -23.19 26.90 -32.56
CA PRO A 33 -22.84 26.76 -33.97
C PRO A 33 -21.38 26.30 -34.16
N LEU A 34 -21.16 25.41 -35.12
CA LEU A 34 -19.81 24.88 -35.40
C LEU A 34 -18.79 26.00 -35.72
N ALA A 35 -19.22 27.05 -36.44
CA ALA A 35 -18.37 28.19 -36.74
C ALA A 35 -17.80 28.87 -35.50
N GLN A 36 -18.63 29.09 -34.45
CA GLN A 36 -18.19 29.70 -33.19
C GLN A 36 -17.20 28.82 -32.44
N ILE A 37 -17.37 27.49 -32.50
CA ILE A 37 -16.40 26.55 -31.91
C ILE A 37 -15.05 26.65 -32.62
N LEU A 38 -15.06 26.69 -33.97
CA LEU A 38 -13.85 26.79 -34.80
C LEU A 38 -13.14 28.14 -34.63
N ASP A 39 -13.90 29.23 -34.46
CA ASP A 39 -13.35 30.56 -34.18
C ASP A 39 -12.67 30.60 -32.80
N ALA A 40 -13.32 30.02 -31.76
CA ALA A 40 -12.74 29.95 -30.43
C ALA A 40 -11.48 29.05 -30.36
N LEU A 41 -11.41 27.97 -31.16
CA LEU A 41 -10.22 27.13 -31.30
C LEU A 41 -9.06 27.87 -31.97
N SER A 42 -9.35 28.95 -32.77
CA SER A 42 -8.34 29.80 -33.42
C SER A 42 -7.93 31.02 -32.62
N ASP A 43 -8.46 31.22 -31.41
CA ASP A 43 -8.16 32.37 -30.56
C ASP A 43 -6.65 32.54 -30.32
N ALA A 44 -6.20 33.79 -30.21
CA ALA A 44 -4.80 34.12 -29.95
C ALA A 44 -4.37 33.65 -28.53
N ASP A 45 -5.30 33.72 -27.54
CA ASP A 45 -5.02 33.36 -26.16
C ASP A 45 -5.22 31.86 -25.93
N TRP A 46 -4.22 31.19 -25.35
CA TRP A 46 -4.26 29.75 -25.09
C TRP A 46 -5.35 29.33 -24.09
N ARG A 47 -5.74 30.22 -23.16
CA ARG A 47 -6.78 29.96 -22.15
C ARG A 47 -8.16 29.84 -22.80
N VAL A 48 -8.41 30.68 -23.80
CA VAL A 48 -9.63 30.64 -24.63
C VAL A 48 -9.66 29.33 -25.44
N ARG A 49 -8.54 29.00 -26.11
CA ARG A 49 -8.45 27.75 -26.88
C ARG A 49 -8.66 26.51 -26.00
N ARG A 50 -8.16 26.52 -24.77
CA ARG A 50 -8.36 25.41 -23.83
C ARG A 50 -9.84 25.17 -23.51
N GLU A 51 -10.60 26.21 -23.24
CA GLU A 51 -12.05 26.11 -23.04
C GLU A 51 -12.77 25.67 -24.32
N ALA A 52 -12.31 26.17 -25.48
CA ALA A 52 -12.86 25.78 -26.78
C ALA A 52 -12.64 24.28 -27.09
N ILE A 53 -11.50 23.72 -26.71
CA ILE A 53 -11.22 22.26 -26.82
C ILE A 53 -12.26 21.46 -26.02
N ALA A 54 -12.51 21.86 -24.78
CA ALA A 54 -13.50 21.19 -23.93
C ALA A 54 -14.92 21.29 -24.50
N LEU A 55 -15.28 22.45 -25.05
CA LEU A 55 -16.56 22.66 -25.74
C LEU A 55 -16.69 21.80 -27.01
N ALA A 56 -15.64 21.76 -27.83
CA ALA A 56 -15.60 21.02 -29.08
C ALA A 56 -15.79 19.50 -28.85
N ALA A 57 -15.21 18.95 -27.77
CA ALA A 57 -15.34 17.55 -27.40
C ALA A 57 -16.79 17.14 -27.05
N GLN A 58 -17.66 18.11 -26.70
CA GLN A 58 -19.04 17.87 -26.28
C GLN A 58 -20.08 18.16 -27.38
N THR A 59 -19.67 18.59 -28.57
CA THR A 59 -20.62 18.95 -29.64
C THR A 59 -21.32 17.74 -30.25
N ARG A 60 -22.60 17.89 -30.64
CA ARG A 60 -23.31 16.89 -31.45
C ARG A 60 -22.90 16.89 -32.92
N ALA A 61 -22.34 17.98 -33.40
CA ALA A 61 -21.88 18.09 -34.78
C ALA A 61 -20.52 17.41 -35.01
N ARG A 62 -20.28 16.26 -34.35
CA ARG A 62 -18.98 15.56 -34.33
C ARG A 62 -18.41 15.33 -35.74
N GLN A 63 -19.23 14.83 -36.67
CA GLN A 63 -18.78 14.50 -38.03
C GLN A 63 -18.31 15.75 -38.77
N ALA A 64 -19.13 16.80 -38.75
CA ALA A 64 -18.79 18.09 -39.41
C ALA A 64 -17.58 18.78 -38.74
N LEU A 65 -17.44 18.62 -37.42
CA LEU A 65 -16.28 19.12 -36.68
C LEU A 65 -14.99 18.39 -37.12
N ILE A 66 -15.01 17.05 -37.18
CA ILE A 66 -13.85 16.26 -37.63
C ILE A 66 -13.44 16.68 -39.04
N ASP A 67 -14.37 16.74 -40.00
CA ASP A 67 -14.09 17.12 -41.37
C ASP A 67 -13.47 18.51 -41.45
N ALA A 68 -14.02 19.48 -40.70
CA ALA A 68 -13.49 20.86 -40.64
C ALA A 68 -12.11 20.93 -39.99
N LEU A 69 -11.80 20.11 -38.97
CA LEU A 69 -10.51 20.10 -38.27
C LEU A 69 -9.42 19.40 -39.08
N LEU A 70 -9.73 18.29 -39.77
CA LEU A 70 -8.77 17.62 -40.64
C LEU A 70 -8.24 18.57 -41.72
N VAL A 71 -9.10 19.39 -42.34
CA VAL A 71 -8.68 20.43 -43.30
C VAL A 71 -7.81 21.50 -42.61
N ARG A 72 -8.18 21.96 -41.41
CA ARG A 72 -7.46 23.02 -40.70
C ARG A 72 -6.09 22.61 -40.20
N VAL A 73 -5.91 21.34 -39.80
CA VAL A 73 -4.59 20.84 -39.36
C VAL A 73 -3.52 21.03 -40.44
N VAL A 74 -3.89 20.85 -41.71
CA VAL A 74 -2.95 20.95 -42.83
C VAL A 74 -2.88 22.33 -43.46
N ALA A 75 -3.98 23.10 -43.48
CA ALA A 75 -4.08 24.34 -44.22
C ALA A 75 -3.77 25.62 -43.41
N THR A 76 -3.61 25.51 -42.08
CA THR A 76 -3.44 26.72 -41.23
C THR A 76 -1.99 27.04 -40.92
N ASP A 77 -1.65 28.31 -40.95
CA ASP A 77 -0.39 28.87 -40.43
C ASP A 77 -0.49 29.19 -38.92
N ASN A 78 -1.69 29.16 -38.33
CA ASN A 78 -1.92 29.38 -36.92
C ASN A 78 -1.54 28.12 -36.11
N ILE A 79 -0.36 28.16 -35.50
CA ILE A 79 0.15 27.04 -34.66
C ILE A 79 -0.82 26.72 -33.50
N GLY A 80 -1.43 27.77 -32.91
CA GLY A 80 -2.40 27.58 -31.81
C GLY A 80 -3.63 26.80 -32.25
N LEU A 81 -4.20 27.14 -33.41
CA LEU A 81 -5.32 26.40 -33.99
C LEU A 81 -4.93 24.98 -34.38
N ARG A 82 -3.76 24.77 -34.99
CA ARG A 82 -3.27 23.44 -35.35
C ARG A 82 -3.18 22.52 -34.13
N ASN A 83 -2.56 23.00 -33.05
CA ASN A 83 -2.42 22.22 -31.81
C ASN A 83 -3.79 21.94 -31.17
N ALA A 84 -4.69 22.93 -31.13
CA ALA A 84 -6.04 22.75 -30.63
C ALA A 84 -6.84 21.74 -31.48
N ALA A 85 -6.70 21.77 -32.80
CA ALA A 85 -7.35 20.85 -33.72
C ALA A 85 -6.84 19.42 -33.52
N ILE A 86 -5.52 19.22 -33.36
CA ILE A 86 -4.92 17.90 -33.04
C ILE A 86 -5.47 17.35 -31.71
N GLU A 87 -5.61 18.20 -30.70
CA GLU A 87 -6.13 17.84 -29.40
C GLU A 87 -7.60 17.37 -29.49
N VAL A 88 -8.44 18.16 -30.15
CA VAL A 88 -9.86 17.84 -30.36
C VAL A 88 -10.01 16.56 -31.19
N LEU A 89 -9.27 16.41 -32.29
CA LEU A 89 -9.28 15.22 -33.13
C LEU A 89 -8.89 13.97 -32.34
N GLY A 90 -7.94 14.09 -31.41
CA GLY A 90 -7.60 13.01 -30.47
C GLY A 90 -8.76 12.58 -29.59
N MET A 91 -9.62 13.51 -29.18
CA MET A 91 -10.78 13.24 -28.33
C MET A 91 -11.99 12.68 -29.09
N VAL A 92 -12.23 13.18 -30.30
CA VAL A 92 -13.46 12.88 -31.05
C VAL A 92 -13.24 12.03 -32.32
N GLY A 93 -12.01 11.77 -32.72
CA GLY A 93 -11.67 11.10 -33.98
C GLY A 93 -11.73 9.58 -33.97
N GLN A 94 -12.05 8.95 -32.85
CA GLN A 94 -12.14 7.49 -32.76
C GLN A 94 -13.22 6.96 -33.70
N GLY A 95 -12.93 5.86 -34.44
CA GLY A 95 -13.82 5.28 -35.44
C GLY A 95 -13.80 5.94 -36.83
N GLU A 96 -12.93 6.95 -37.05
CA GLU A 96 -12.88 7.72 -38.30
C GLU A 96 -11.61 7.48 -39.12
N ALA A 97 -11.02 6.29 -39.03
CA ALA A 97 -9.74 5.92 -39.65
C ALA A 97 -9.68 6.24 -41.16
N GLU A 98 -10.76 6.00 -41.92
CA GLU A 98 -10.83 6.32 -43.34
C GLU A 98 -10.70 7.84 -43.65
N LYS A 99 -11.26 8.69 -42.78
CA LYS A 99 -11.16 10.15 -42.98
C LYS A 99 -9.74 10.64 -42.76
N PHE A 100 -9.07 10.10 -41.73
CA PHE A 100 -7.66 10.38 -41.48
C PHE A 100 -6.76 9.89 -42.63
N ALA A 101 -6.99 8.68 -43.15
CA ALA A 101 -6.25 8.14 -44.28
C ALA A 101 -6.34 9.07 -45.49
N ARG A 102 -7.56 9.44 -45.92
CA ARG A 102 -7.79 10.38 -47.04
C ARG A 102 -7.13 11.74 -46.82
N ALA A 103 -7.21 12.27 -45.59
CA ALA A 103 -6.56 13.54 -45.27
C ALA A 103 -5.02 13.44 -45.37
N CYS A 104 -4.42 12.32 -44.96
CA CYS A 104 -2.99 12.08 -45.08
C CYS A 104 -2.54 11.92 -46.54
N GLU A 105 -3.32 11.24 -47.40
CA GLU A 105 -3.05 11.11 -48.84
C GLU A 105 -3.03 12.46 -49.57
N GLN A 106 -3.94 13.35 -49.17
CA GLN A 106 -4.09 14.68 -49.79
C GLN A 106 -3.13 15.72 -49.22
N ALA A 107 -2.52 15.46 -48.07
CA ALA A 107 -1.65 16.40 -47.37
C ALA A 107 -0.24 16.47 -47.98
N GLU A 108 0.32 17.67 -48.03
CA GLU A 108 1.74 17.85 -48.33
C GLU A 108 2.63 17.14 -47.27
N PRO A 109 3.80 16.59 -47.67
CA PRO A 109 4.68 15.90 -46.75
C PRO A 109 5.03 16.68 -45.49
N SER A 110 5.27 17.97 -45.60
CA SER A 110 5.65 18.85 -44.47
C SER A 110 4.63 18.97 -43.37
N VAL A 111 3.34 18.75 -43.67
CA VAL A 111 2.22 18.87 -42.71
C VAL A 111 1.59 17.52 -42.32
N ARG A 112 1.86 16.46 -43.08
CA ARG A 112 1.31 15.11 -42.86
C ARG A 112 1.55 14.58 -41.45
N LYS A 113 2.72 14.87 -40.87
CA LYS A 113 3.07 14.50 -39.48
C LYS A 113 2.06 14.96 -38.44
N PHE A 114 1.37 16.09 -38.66
CA PHE A 114 0.38 16.59 -37.70
C PHE A 114 -0.92 15.79 -37.72
N LEU A 115 -1.31 15.25 -38.88
CA LEU A 115 -2.43 14.31 -38.96
C LEU A 115 -2.09 13.00 -38.29
N VAL A 116 -0.88 12.50 -38.46
CA VAL A 116 -0.36 11.28 -37.84
C VAL A 116 -0.32 11.44 -36.31
N GLU A 117 0.09 12.63 -35.83
CA GLU A 117 0.03 12.93 -34.38
C GLU A 117 -1.41 12.87 -33.87
N ALA A 118 -2.36 13.44 -34.60
CA ALA A 118 -3.77 13.37 -34.23
C ALA A 118 -4.29 11.92 -34.22
N MET A 119 -3.91 11.08 -35.20
CA MET A 119 -4.22 9.64 -35.20
C MET A 119 -3.75 8.97 -33.90
N GLY A 120 -2.51 9.19 -33.50
CA GLY A 120 -1.97 8.62 -32.26
C GLY A 120 -2.73 9.07 -31.00
N LYS A 121 -3.18 10.33 -30.97
CA LYS A 121 -3.97 10.86 -29.83
C LYS A 121 -5.36 10.23 -29.71
N THR A 122 -5.95 9.71 -30.79
CA THR A 122 -7.24 9.00 -30.72
C THR A 122 -7.16 7.70 -29.92
N ARG A 123 -5.98 7.10 -29.81
CA ARG A 123 -5.75 5.75 -29.24
C ARG A 123 -6.66 4.68 -29.87
N ASP A 124 -7.03 4.85 -31.13
CA ASP A 124 -7.91 3.95 -31.86
C ASP A 124 -7.09 2.86 -32.58
N PRO A 125 -7.27 1.57 -32.24
CA PRO A 125 -6.58 0.50 -32.94
C PRO A 125 -6.86 0.42 -34.46
N GLN A 126 -7.98 0.97 -34.93
CA GLN A 126 -8.30 1.02 -36.35
C GLN A 126 -7.34 1.92 -37.16
N MET A 127 -6.63 2.84 -36.49
CA MET A 127 -5.61 3.68 -37.12
C MET A 127 -4.33 2.93 -37.49
N ILE A 128 -4.08 1.74 -36.91
CA ILE A 128 -2.82 0.99 -37.07
C ILE A 128 -2.55 0.66 -38.54
N GLU A 129 -3.56 0.32 -39.33
CA GLU A 129 -3.38 0.01 -40.75
C GLU A 129 -2.88 1.22 -41.54
N ASN A 130 -3.47 2.38 -41.31
CA ASN A 130 -3.04 3.63 -41.95
C ASN A 130 -1.62 4.04 -41.53
N LEU A 131 -1.25 3.77 -40.26
CA LEU A 131 0.09 4.04 -39.73
C LEU A 131 1.14 3.09 -40.33
N GLN A 132 0.76 1.84 -40.64
CA GLN A 132 1.62 0.86 -41.31
C GLN A 132 2.08 1.34 -42.70
N ASP A 133 1.16 1.94 -43.47
CA ASP A 133 1.48 2.46 -44.79
C ASP A 133 2.41 3.68 -44.70
N LEU A 134 2.18 4.56 -43.74
CA LEU A 134 3.02 5.70 -43.48
C LEU A 134 4.43 5.33 -42.98
N LEU A 135 4.52 4.31 -42.16
CA LEU A 135 5.79 3.76 -41.67
C LEU A 135 6.65 3.16 -42.80
N SER A 136 6.01 2.72 -43.87
CA SER A 136 6.65 2.13 -45.06
C SER A 136 6.86 3.12 -46.19
N GLY A 137 6.36 4.36 -46.05
CA GLY A 137 6.42 5.42 -47.02
C GLY A 137 7.80 6.08 -47.15
N SER A 138 7.94 6.95 -48.15
CA SER A 138 9.19 7.68 -48.40
C SER A 138 9.37 8.99 -47.62
N ASP A 139 8.41 9.34 -46.75
CA ASP A 139 8.46 10.55 -45.92
C ASP A 139 9.01 10.23 -44.52
N PRO A 140 10.27 10.58 -44.21
CA PRO A 140 10.88 10.23 -42.92
C PRO A 140 10.18 10.86 -41.70
N ASN A 141 9.62 12.08 -41.89
CA ASN A 141 8.94 12.78 -40.80
C ASN A 141 7.59 12.12 -40.47
N ALA A 142 6.87 11.67 -41.51
CA ALA A 142 5.63 10.93 -41.33
C ALA A 142 5.88 9.53 -40.71
N ALA A 143 6.97 8.87 -41.15
CA ALA A 143 7.37 7.57 -40.59
C ALA A 143 7.75 7.68 -39.11
N ALA A 144 8.54 8.66 -38.72
CA ALA A 144 8.87 8.90 -37.31
C ALA A 144 7.63 9.25 -36.46
N ALA A 145 6.72 10.08 -37.00
CA ALA A 145 5.46 10.38 -36.35
C ALA A 145 4.55 9.15 -36.22
N ALA A 146 4.60 8.23 -37.20
CA ALA A 146 3.85 6.96 -37.15
C ALA A 146 4.35 6.04 -36.03
N VAL A 147 5.66 5.98 -35.77
CA VAL A 147 6.21 5.27 -34.60
C VAL A 147 5.61 5.84 -33.31
N GLU A 148 5.64 7.16 -33.12
CA GLU A 148 5.08 7.81 -31.94
C GLU A 148 3.57 7.56 -31.79
N ALA A 149 2.84 7.57 -32.90
CA ALA A 149 1.41 7.27 -32.91
C ALA A 149 1.12 5.82 -32.52
N LEU A 150 1.88 4.86 -33.06
CA LEU A 150 1.78 3.42 -32.72
C LEU A 150 2.07 3.18 -31.24
N VAL A 151 3.09 3.85 -30.68
CA VAL A 151 3.42 3.78 -29.25
C VAL A 151 2.27 4.31 -28.37
N ARG A 152 1.62 5.40 -28.80
CA ARG A 152 0.45 5.96 -28.06
C ARG A 152 -0.78 5.08 -28.13
N ILE A 153 -1.01 4.40 -29.25
CA ILE A 153 -2.12 3.44 -29.42
C ILE A 153 -1.83 2.19 -28.61
N GLY A 154 -0.60 1.66 -28.70
CA GLY A 154 -0.18 0.45 -28.00
C GLY A 154 -0.82 -0.83 -28.47
N GLY A 155 -0.58 -1.91 -27.74
CA GLY A 155 -1.14 -3.24 -27.99
C GLY A 155 -0.33 -4.10 -28.96
N ALA A 156 -0.56 -5.42 -28.92
CA ALA A 156 0.26 -6.42 -29.59
C ALA A 156 0.42 -6.19 -31.11
N ARG A 157 -0.58 -5.60 -31.78
CA ARG A 157 -0.51 -5.32 -33.22
C ARG A 157 0.45 -4.17 -33.53
N ALA A 158 0.45 -3.11 -32.72
CA ALA A 158 1.39 -2.00 -32.86
C ALA A 158 2.82 -2.47 -32.56
N GLU A 159 3.01 -3.25 -31.51
CA GLU A 159 4.29 -3.86 -31.13
C GLU A 159 4.84 -4.72 -32.27
N SER A 160 4.07 -5.69 -32.77
CA SER A 160 4.48 -6.57 -33.87
C SER A 160 4.82 -5.81 -35.14
N LEU A 161 4.12 -4.70 -35.43
CA LEU A 161 4.41 -3.85 -36.59
C LEU A 161 5.76 -3.15 -36.43
N LEU A 162 6.05 -2.62 -35.24
CA LEU A 162 7.33 -1.98 -34.93
C LEU A 162 8.49 -2.96 -34.95
N GLU A 163 8.30 -4.16 -34.36
CA GLU A 163 9.29 -5.25 -34.40
C GLU A 163 9.64 -5.62 -35.84
N GLY A 164 8.64 -5.84 -36.71
CA GLY A 164 8.85 -6.18 -38.12
C GLY A 164 9.59 -5.10 -38.95
N LYS A 165 9.73 -3.88 -38.41
CA LYS A 165 10.46 -2.75 -39.02
C LYS A 165 11.84 -2.50 -38.44
N LEU A 166 12.29 -3.24 -37.44
CA LEU A 166 13.64 -3.11 -36.85
C LEU A 166 14.77 -3.26 -37.86
N ALA A 167 14.57 -4.08 -38.90
CA ALA A 167 15.55 -4.30 -39.97
C ALA A 167 15.62 -3.18 -41.04
N THR A 168 14.96 -2.04 -40.81
CA THR A 168 15.00 -0.88 -41.72
C THR A 168 16.43 -0.35 -41.90
N THR A 169 16.77 0.09 -43.12
CA THR A 169 18.06 0.71 -43.44
C THR A 169 18.17 2.16 -42.95
N ASP A 170 17.04 2.81 -42.68
CA ASP A 170 17.02 4.17 -42.14
C ASP A 170 17.38 4.15 -40.65
N LEU A 171 18.54 4.70 -40.31
CA LEU A 171 19.07 4.74 -38.94
C LEU A 171 18.16 5.54 -38.00
N PHE A 172 17.63 6.69 -38.43
CA PHE A 172 16.78 7.53 -37.58
C PHE A 172 15.45 6.83 -37.26
N LEU A 173 14.86 6.19 -38.26
CA LEU A 173 13.65 5.40 -38.05
C LEU A 173 13.91 4.20 -37.13
N ARG A 174 15.04 3.54 -37.28
CA ARG A 174 15.45 2.43 -36.42
C ARG A 174 15.61 2.87 -34.96
N ILE A 175 16.24 4.02 -34.72
CA ILE A 175 16.35 4.63 -33.40
C ILE A 175 14.96 4.88 -32.80
N ALA A 176 14.07 5.56 -33.56
CA ALA A 176 12.71 5.82 -33.11
C ALA A 176 11.93 4.54 -32.76
N ILE A 177 12.08 3.48 -33.56
CA ILE A 177 11.44 2.17 -33.30
C ILE A 177 11.97 1.55 -32.00
N VAL A 178 13.28 1.53 -31.79
CA VAL A 178 13.91 0.99 -30.58
C VAL A 178 13.41 1.74 -29.34
N GLU A 179 13.42 3.08 -29.38
CA GLU A 179 12.89 3.91 -28.27
C GLU A 179 11.40 3.66 -28.06
N GLY A 180 10.64 3.49 -29.14
CA GLY A 180 9.21 3.19 -29.09
C GLY A 180 8.92 1.84 -28.42
N LEU A 181 9.60 0.77 -28.83
CA LEU A 181 9.48 -0.57 -28.26
C LEU A 181 9.94 -0.60 -26.78
N THR A 182 10.98 0.16 -26.46
CA THR A 182 11.46 0.31 -25.07
C THR A 182 10.37 0.93 -24.19
N ARG A 183 9.73 2.03 -24.63
CA ARG A 183 8.62 2.68 -23.91
C ARG A 183 7.38 1.80 -23.78
N LEU A 184 7.10 0.96 -24.75
CA LEU A 184 6.00 -0.03 -24.68
C LEU A 184 6.30 -1.17 -23.72
N GLY A 185 7.55 -1.37 -23.34
CA GLY A 185 7.94 -2.50 -22.51
C GLY A 185 7.93 -3.84 -23.27
N THR A 186 8.01 -3.81 -24.58
CA THR A 186 7.88 -4.98 -25.45
C THR A 186 9.04 -5.95 -25.26
N ARG A 187 8.74 -7.25 -25.27
CA ARG A 187 9.75 -8.32 -25.28
C ARG A 187 10.06 -8.71 -26.73
N VAL A 188 11.09 -8.09 -27.30
CA VAL A 188 11.51 -8.33 -28.70
C VAL A 188 12.25 -9.66 -28.82
N SER A 189 12.02 -10.41 -29.90
CA SER A 189 12.77 -11.61 -30.14
C SER A 189 14.24 -11.32 -30.49
N TRP A 190 15.16 -12.19 -30.03
CA TRP A 190 16.57 -12.07 -30.41
C TRP A 190 16.78 -12.00 -31.91
N LYS A 191 16.04 -12.79 -32.67
CA LYS A 191 16.14 -12.88 -34.14
C LYS A 191 15.87 -11.52 -34.80
N ASP A 192 14.93 -10.74 -34.28
CA ASP A 192 14.52 -9.46 -34.86
C ASP A 192 15.41 -8.32 -34.37
N LEU A 193 15.92 -8.40 -33.13
CA LEU A 193 16.78 -7.38 -32.55
C LEU A 193 18.24 -7.49 -33.01
N ALA A 194 18.80 -8.70 -33.16
CA ALA A 194 20.21 -8.93 -33.45
C ALA A 194 20.74 -8.17 -34.69
N PRO A 195 20.03 -8.13 -35.84
CA PRO A 195 20.48 -7.36 -37.00
C PRO A 195 20.48 -5.85 -36.74
N ALA A 196 19.60 -5.34 -35.89
CA ALA A 196 19.49 -3.90 -35.60
C ALA A 196 20.64 -3.38 -34.75
N ILE A 197 21.17 -4.20 -33.83
CA ILE A 197 22.24 -3.84 -32.88
C ILE A 197 23.65 -3.99 -33.45
N GLU A 198 23.82 -4.38 -34.70
CA GLU A 198 25.12 -4.31 -35.39
C GLU A 198 25.66 -2.88 -35.42
N ASP A 199 24.76 -1.88 -35.56
CA ASP A 199 25.09 -0.47 -35.45
C ASP A 199 25.34 -0.09 -33.99
N ALA A 200 26.48 0.55 -33.69
CA ALA A 200 26.91 0.90 -32.33
C ALA A 200 25.98 1.88 -31.63
N ILE A 201 25.34 2.80 -32.38
CA ILE A 201 24.38 3.77 -31.81
C ILE A 201 23.12 3.05 -31.38
N VAL A 202 22.57 2.21 -32.27
CA VAL A 202 21.38 1.41 -31.98
C VAL A 202 21.62 0.45 -30.81
N ARG A 203 22.77 -0.21 -30.78
CA ARG A 203 23.19 -1.11 -29.68
C ARG A 203 23.11 -0.39 -28.32
N ARG A 204 23.67 0.82 -28.25
CA ARG A 204 23.72 1.61 -27.02
C ARG A 204 22.32 1.93 -26.46
N ILE A 205 21.39 2.33 -27.34
CA ILE A 205 20.00 2.65 -26.92
C ILE A 205 19.11 1.40 -26.71
N SER A 206 19.56 0.24 -27.18
CA SER A 206 18.82 -1.03 -27.08
C SER A 206 19.07 -1.79 -25.76
N ALA A 207 19.82 -1.24 -24.81
CA ALA A 207 20.19 -1.95 -23.59
C ALA A 207 18.98 -2.58 -22.88
N GLU A 208 17.90 -1.83 -22.68
CA GLU A 208 16.68 -2.34 -22.03
C GLU A 208 15.98 -3.44 -22.84
N LEU A 209 15.93 -3.30 -24.17
CA LEU A 209 15.36 -4.35 -25.02
C LEU A 209 16.21 -5.63 -24.98
N LEU A 210 17.55 -5.50 -24.96
CA LEU A 210 18.47 -6.63 -24.81
C LEU A 210 18.19 -7.42 -23.53
N GLY A 211 17.98 -6.71 -22.41
CA GLY A 211 17.63 -7.34 -21.12
C GLY A 211 16.35 -8.18 -21.21
N ARG A 212 15.35 -7.67 -21.94
CA ARG A 212 14.03 -8.33 -22.08
C ARG A 212 14.00 -9.49 -23.07
N THR A 213 15.03 -9.66 -23.91
CA THR A 213 15.04 -10.77 -24.89
C THR A 213 15.04 -12.15 -24.24
N GLY A 214 15.58 -12.29 -23.04
CA GLY A 214 15.82 -13.58 -22.37
C GLY A 214 16.87 -14.45 -23.10
N HIS A 215 17.62 -13.91 -24.07
CA HIS A 215 18.54 -14.67 -24.91
C HIS A 215 19.99 -14.55 -24.40
N PRO A 216 20.75 -15.68 -24.25
CA PRO A 216 22.10 -15.65 -23.69
C PRO A 216 23.10 -14.74 -24.43
N GLN A 217 22.98 -14.65 -25.77
CA GLN A 217 23.87 -13.78 -26.56
C GLN A 217 23.71 -12.30 -26.26
N ALA A 218 22.56 -11.86 -25.72
CA ALA A 218 22.35 -10.48 -25.30
C ALA A 218 23.31 -10.08 -24.18
N LEU A 219 23.72 -11.02 -23.33
CA LEU A 219 24.64 -10.77 -22.21
C LEU A 219 25.99 -10.22 -22.68
N GLU A 220 26.55 -10.73 -23.79
CA GLU A 220 27.86 -10.26 -24.27
C GLU A 220 27.83 -8.79 -24.66
N PHE A 221 26.77 -8.35 -25.35
CA PHE A 221 26.59 -6.95 -25.71
C PHE A 221 26.30 -6.08 -24.46
N LEU A 222 25.55 -6.59 -23.52
CA LEU A 222 25.29 -5.87 -22.28
C LEU A 222 26.53 -5.73 -21.39
N LEU A 223 27.41 -6.73 -21.35
CA LEU A 223 28.70 -6.65 -20.66
C LEU A 223 29.63 -5.58 -21.28
N GLU A 224 29.63 -5.48 -22.63
CA GLU A 224 30.33 -4.40 -23.33
C GLU A 224 29.76 -3.02 -22.93
N LEU A 225 28.43 -2.87 -22.97
CA LEU A 225 27.76 -1.61 -22.62
C LEU A 225 27.89 -1.26 -21.13
N ALA A 226 27.95 -2.23 -20.23
CA ALA A 226 28.14 -2.01 -18.80
C ALA A 226 29.49 -1.34 -18.46
N THR A 227 30.48 -1.51 -19.33
CA THR A 227 31.81 -0.90 -19.20
C THR A 227 31.99 0.33 -20.09
N ASP A 228 30.92 0.87 -20.68
CA ASP A 228 30.94 2.08 -21.50
C ASP A 228 31.31 3.32 -20.67
N ALA A 229 32.04 4.23 -21.27
CA ALA A 229 32.45 5.49 -20.62
C ALA A 229 31.28 6.42 -20.24
N SER A 230 30.10 6.19 -20.83
CA SER A 230 28.86 6.92 -20.48
C SER A 230 28.20 6.29 -19.25
N PRO A 231 28.09 7.00 -18.13
CA PRO A 231 27.41 6.47 -16.92
C PRO A 231 25.94 6.07 -17.18
N GLN A 232 25.26 6.78 -18.09
CA GLN A 232 23.87 6.47 -18.45
C GLN A 232 23.77 5.13 -19.20
N THR A 233 24.70 4.88 -20.13
CA THR A 233 24.76 3.63 -20.89
C THR A 233 25.11 2.45 -19.95
N SER A 234 26.12 2.64 -19.11
CA SER A 234 26.54 1.64 -18.13
C SER A 234 25.40 1.29 -17.17
N SER A 235 24.70 2.31 -16.60
CA SER A 235 23.57 2.10 -15.69
C SER A 235 22.40 1.37 -16.38
N ALA A 236 22.07 1.73 -17.63
CA ALA A 236 21.03 1.05 -18.39
C ALA A 236 21.38 -0.43 -18.66
N ALA A 237 22.66 -0.69 -19.01
CA ALA A 237 23.15 -2.05 -19.23
C ALA A 237 23.12 -2.90 -17.96
N LEU A 238 23.53 -2.35 -16.82
CA LEU A 238 23.50 -3.08 -15.54
C LEU A 238 22.06 -3.45 -15.12
N ARG A 239 21.12 -2.52 -15.28
CA ARG A 239 19.69 -2.82 -15.04
C ARG A 239 19.20 -3.91 -15.98
N ALA A 240 19.56 -3.84 -17.26
CA ALA A 240 19.17 -4.81 -18.27
C ALA A 240 19.76 -6.21 -18.01
N ILE A 241 21.01 -6.29 -17.55
CA ILE A 241 21.61 -7.57 -17.11
C ILE A 241 20.86 -8.14 -15.91
N ALA A 242 20.52 -7.30 -14.92
CA ALA A 242 19.76 -7.75 -13.76
C ALA A 242 18.36 -8.28 -14.17
N GLU A 243 17.67 -7.62 -15.11
CA GLU A 243 16.41 -8.10 -15.69
C GLU A 243 16.60 -9.43 -16.43
N LEU A 244 17.65 -9.56 -17.26
CA LEU A 244 17.94 -10.76 -18.03
C LEU A 244 18.19 -11.99 -17.14
N VAL A 245 18.89 -11.83 -16.00
CA VAL A 245 19.19 -12.96 -15.09
C VAL A 245 18.08 -13.24 -14.09
N SER A 246 17.15 -12.31 -13.90
CA SER A 246 15.96 -12.52 -13.07
C SER A 246 14.92 -13.41 -13.80
N ASP A 247 15.01 -13.54 -15.12
CA ASP A 247 14.17 -14.46 -15.88
C ASP A 247 14.49 -15.93 -15.50
N THR A 248 13.50 -16.65 -15.01
CA THR A 248 13.60 -18.05 -14.54
C THR A 248 13.74 -19.06 -15.69
N GLY A 249 14.04 -18.60 -16.89
CA GLY A 249 14.20 -19.42 -18.09
C GLY A 249 15.34 -20.46 -18.01
N PRO A 250 15.40 -21.40 -18.97
CA PRO A 250 16.34 -22.53 -18.97
C PRO A 250 17.82 -22.10 -19.06
N HIS A 251 18.10 -20.85 -19.41
CA HIS A 251 19.45 -20.32 -19.60
C HIS A 251 20.01 -19.61 -18.37
N ARG A 252 19.22 -19.42 -17.28
CA ARG A 252 19.61 -18.63 -16.10
C ARG A 252 20.94 -19.07 -15.48
N SER A 253 21.14 -20.39 -15.30
CA SER A 253 22.38 -20.91 -14.72
C SER A 253 23.60 -20.55 -15.57
N ALA A 254 23.51 -20.76 -16.89
CA ALA A 254 24.61 -20.42 -17.81
C ALA A 254 24.91 -18.91 -17.85
N LEU A 255 23.88 -18.06 -17.72
CA LEU A 255 24.06 -16.60 -17.61
C LEU A 255 24.79 -16.22 -16.33
N ILE A 256 24.43 -16.80 -15.19
CA ILE A 256 25.11 -16.56 -13.90
C ILE A 256 26.56 -17.06 -13.95
N ASP A 257 26.82 -18.25 -14.51
CA ASP A 257 28.16 -18.77 -14.66
C ASP A 257 29.03 -17.85 -15.53
N ARG A 258 28.47 -17.32 -16.60
CA ARG A 258 29.14 -16.37 -17.49
C ARG A 258 29.42 -15.03 -16.83
N LEU A 259 28.47 -14.51 -16.03
CA LEU A 259 28.64 -13.30 -15.22
C LEU A 259 29.75 -13.48 -14.18
N SER A 260 29.77 -14.61 -13.49
CA SER A 260 30.80 -14.90 -12.47
C SER A 260 32.20 -14.97 -13.04
N ALA A 261 32.32 -15.33 -14.33
CA ALA A 261 33.58 -15.33 -15.09
C ALA A 261 33.91 -13.95 -15.71
N SER A 262 33.14 -12.89 -15.42
CA SER A 262 33.37 -11.55 -15.97
C SER A 262 34.67 -10.91 -15.47
N ASN A 263 35.16 -9.93 -16.25
CA ASN A 263 36.45 -9.29 -16.00
C ASN A 263 36.38 -8.23 -14.88
N GLU A 264 37.54 -7.74 -14.49
CA GLU A 264 37.73 -6.71 -13.44
C GLU A 264 37.01 -5.40 -13.80
N SER A 265 36.94 -5.03 -15.09
CA SER A 265 36.27 -3.82 -15.55
C SER A 265 34.75 -3.86 -15.26
N PHE A 266 34.10 -5.03 -15.42
CA PHE A 266 32.70 -5.19 -15.07
C PHE A 266 32.47 -5.11 -13.56
N ARG A 267 33.32 -5.71 -12.75
CA ARG A 267 33.24 -5.62 -11.29
C ARG A 267 33.43 -4.17 -10.80
N HIS A 268 34.35 -3.44 -11.42
CA HIS A 268 34.49 -2.01 -11.15
C HIS A 268 33.23 -1.23 -11.52
N ALA A 269 32.62 -1.51 -12.67
CA ALA A 269 31.35 -0.87 -13.05
C ALA A 269 30.21 -1.18 -12.07
N LEU A 270 30.13 -2.41 -11.55
CA LEU A 270 29.19 -2.76 -10.48
C LEU A 270 29.44 -1.94 -9.22
N TYR A 271 30.69 -1.84 -8.79
CA TYR A 271 31.07 -1.10 -7.60
C TYR A 271 30.73 0.40 -7.71
N GLU A 272 31.07 1.04 -8.84
CA GLU A 272 30.72 2.43 -9.13
C GLU A 272 29.20 2.64 -9.15
N ALA A 273 28.45 1.69 -9.74
CA ALA A 273 27.01 1.74 -9.77
C ALA A 273 26.37 1.60 -8.37
N LEU A 274 26.94 0.80 -7.49
CA LEU A 274 26.51 0.67 -6.10
C LEU A 274 26.69 1.98 -5.32
N LEU A 275 27.78 2.71 -5.56
CA LEU A 275 28.11 3.96 -4.85
C LEU A 275 27.35 5.17 -5.40
N HIS A 276 27.20 5.28 -6.72
CA HIS A 276 26.80 6.51 -7.40
C HIS A 276 25.57 6.37 -8.27
N GLY A 277 25.03 5.17 -8.46
CA GLY A 277 23.82 4.91 -9.26
C GLY A 277 22.55 5.47 -8.63
N ASP A 278 21.53 5.67 -9.46
CA ASP A 278 20.17 5.87 -8.99
C ASP A 278 19.61 4.59 -8.32
N THR A 279 18.50 4.71 -7.62
CA THR A 279 17.93 3.57 -6.86
C THR A 279 17.75 2.29 -7.69
N PRO A 280 17.17 2.31 -8.92
CA PRO A 280 17.07 1.10 -9.74
C PRO A 280 18.42 0.52 -10.16
N THR A 281 19.41 1.38 -10.44
CA THR A 281 20.75 0.93 -10.83
C THR A 281 21.49 0.32 -9.64
N ARG A 282 21.42 0.93 -8.45
CA ARG A 282 21.99 0.37 -7.21
C ARG A 282 21.37 -0.98 -6.88
N GLN A 283 20.06 -1.11 -7.03
CA GLN A 283 19.33 -2.36 -6.81
C GLN A 283 19.80 -3.47 -7.75
N GLY A 284 19.87 -3.18 -9.06
CA GLY A 284 20.36 -4.13 -10.06
C GLY A 284 21.82 -4.51 -9.84
N ALA A 285 22.68 -3.53 -9.56
CA ALA A 285 24.10 -3.76 -9.30
C ALA A 285 24.33 -4.62 -8.03
N ALA A 286 23.56 -4.39 -6.95
CA ALA A 286 23.60 -5.20 -5.74
C ALA A 286 23.24 -6.67 -6.02
N HIS A 287 22.17 -6.90 -6.78
CA HIS A 287 21.78 -8.23 -7.16
C HIS A 287 22.85 -8.95 -8.00
N LEU A 288 23.42 -8.25 -8.99
CA LEU A 288 24.48 -8.78 -9.84
C LEU A 288 25.78 -9.06 -9.07
N ALA A 289 26.19 -8.16 -8.18
CA ALA A 289 27.39 -8.36 -7.33
C ALA A 289 27.24 -9.62 -6.48
N VAL A 290 26.06 -9.85 -5.92
CA VAL A 290 25.75 -11.05 -5.13
C VAL A 290 25.75 -12.29 -6.01
N LEU A 291 25.13 -12.28 -7.20
CA LEU A 291 25.14 -13.41 -8.12
C LEU A 291 26.55 -13.77 -8.61
N CYS A 292 27.42 -12.76 -8.82
CA CYS A 292 28.82 -12.96 -9.19
C CYS A 292 29.72 -13.42 -8.01
N ARG A 293 29.20 -13.49 -6.79
CA ARG A 293 29.95 -13.74 -5.57
C ARG A 293 31.13 -12.77 -5.40
N ASP A 294 30.88 -11.48 -5.66
CA ASP A 294 31.91 -10.45 -5.58
C ASP A 294 32.06 -9.95 -4.14
N GLU A 295 32.99 -10.58 -3.40
CA GLU A 295 33.30 -10.21 -2.02
C GLU A 295 33.86 -8.78 -1.90
N SER A 296 34.47 -8.24 -2.96
CA SER A 296 35.04 -6.87 -2.92
C SER A 296 33.97 -5.79 -2.86
N SER A 297 32.78 -6.09 -3.38
CA SER A 297 31.60 -5.21 -3.35
C SER A 297 30.68 -5.44 -2.15
N LEU A 298 31.01 -6.38 -1.25
CA LEU A 298 30.11 -6.82 -0.17
C LEU A 298 29.69 -5.65 0.75
N GLU A 299 30.61 -4.75 1.11
CA GLU A 299 30.27 -3.58 1.94
C GLU A 299 29.25 -2.67 1.25
N ALA A 300 29.45 -2.38 -0.03
CA ALA A 300 28.54 -1.56 -0.80
C ALA A 300 27.15 -2.25 -0.99
N VAL A 301 27.14 -3.58 -1.13
CA VAL A 301 25.88 -4.37 -1.14
C VAL A 301 25.17 -4.26 0.21
N LEU A 302 25.87 -4.44 1.33
CA LEU A 302 25.30 -4.30 2.68
C LEU A 302 24.78 -2.89 2.92
N GLN A 303 25.44 -1.86 2.36
CA GLN A 303 24.96 -0.48 2.41
C GLN A 303 23.61 -0.34 1.66
N THR A 304 23.42 -1.02 0.51
CA THR A 304 22.12 -0.98 -0.18
C THR A 304 21.01 -1.67 0.61
N VAL A 305 21.35 -2.69 1.42
CA VAL A 305 20.41 -3.31 2.36
C VAL A 305 20.07 -2.34 3.50
N ALA A 306 21.07 -1.66 4.05
CA ALA A 306 20.89 -0.65 5.11
C ALA A 306 20.04 0.55 4.68
N ASP A 307 20.09 0.89 3.39
CA ASP A 307 19.33 1.98 2.77
C ASP A 307 17.92 1.57 2.29
N ASP A 308 17.49 0.33 2.53
CA ASP A 308 16.24 -0.26 1.99
C ASP A 308 16.15 -0.23 0.45
N VAL A 309 17.30 -0.29 -0.24
CA VAL A 309 17.38 -0.28 -1.71
C VAL A 309 17.43 -1.71 -2.27
N ALA A 310 18.15 -2.62 -1.59
CA ALA A 310 18.28 -4.00 -2.03
C ALA A 310 16.93 -4.75 -2.02
N SER A 311 16.68 -5.58 -3.04
CA SER A 311 15.48 -6.43 -3.08
C SER A 311 15.59 -7.63 -2.14
N ALA A 312 14.44 -8.21 -1.77
CA ALA A 312 14.41 -9.47 -1.01
C ALA A 312 15.19 -10.59 -1.72
N GLU A 313 15.10 -10.68 -3.06
CA GLU A 313 15.84 -11.64 -3.88
C GLU A 313 17.36 -11.48 -3.74
N THR A 314 17.85 -10.23 -3.59
CA THR A 314 19.27 -9.96 -3.36
C THR A 314 19.72 -10.50 -2.00
N VAL A 315 18.92 -10.31 -0.97
CA VAL A 315 19.22 -10.82 0.38
C VAL A 315 19.20 -12.35 0.40
N GLU A 316 18.19 -12.97 -0.23
CA GLU A 316 18.12 -14.43 -0.37
C GLU A 316 19.31 -15.01 -1.16
N ALA A 317 19.71 -14.33 -2.25
CA ALA A 317 20.87 -14.71 -3.03
C ALA A 317 22.17 -14.61 -2.19
N LEU A 318 22.32 -13.57 -1.36
CA LEU A 318 23.45 -13.43 -0.43
C LEU A 318 23.47 -14.55 0.63
N GLN A 319 22.32 -14.90 1.17
CA GLN A 319 22.18 -16.02 2.10
C GLN A 319 22.52 -17.37 1.42
N SER A 320 22.31 -17.50 0.10
CA SER A 320 22.66 -18.71 -0.66
C SER A 320 24.18 -18.94 -0.80
N TRP A 321 25.02 -17.97 -0.45
CA TRP A 321 26.47 -18.18 -0.38
C TRP A 321 26.84 -19.17 0.74
N GLY A 322 25.95 -19.35 1.72
CA GLY A 322 26.11 -20.27 2.82
C GLY A 322 27.27 -19.88 3.74
N PRO A 323 28.03 -20.85 4.31
CA PRO A 323 29.08 -20.58 5.27
C PRO A 323 30.24 -19.75 4.75
N SER A 324 30.47 -19.71 3.43
CA SER A 324 31.62 -19.01 2.85
C SER A 324 31.57 -17.49 3.04
N VAL A 325 30.38 -16.89 3.21
CA VAL A 325 30.24 -15.45 3.38
C VAL A 325 30.40 -15.00 4.84
N ILE A 326 30.42 -15.92 5.79
CA ILE A 326 30.45 -15.58 7.23
C ILE A 326 31.72 -14.79 7.58
N GLU A 327 32.90 -15.28 7.20
CA GLU A 327 34.14 -14.55 7.47
C GLU A 327 34.21 -13.19 6.77
N PRO A 328 33.89 -13.05 5.48
CA PRO A 328 33.72 -11.75 4.85
C PRO A 328 32.78 -10.81 5.61
N LEU A 329 31.59 -11.26 6.05
CA LEU A 329 30.65 -10.43 6.82
C LEU A 329 31.28 -9.92 8.13
N LEU A 330 32.03 -10.75 8.85
CA LEU A 330 32.69 -10.37 10.12
C LEU A 330 33.84 -9.37 9.95
N MET A 331 34.36 -9.16 8.74
CA MET A 331 35.37 -8.15 8.46
C MET A 331 34.83 -6.72 8.50
N HIS A 332 33.50 -6.53 8.31
CA HIS A 332 32.85 -5.21 8.26
C HIS A 332 32.57 -4.58 9.63
N ARG A 333 33.15 -5.09 10.70
CA ARG A 333 32.98 -4.57 12.06
C ARG A 333 33.36 -3.09 12.23
N ARG A 334 34.20 -2.55 11.36
CA ARG A 334 34.61 -1.13 11.38
C ARG A 334 33.81 -0.24 10.41
N SER A 335 32.90 -0.81 9.68
CA SER A 335 32.01 -0.10 8.76
C SER A 335 30.96 0.72 9.54
N GLU A 336 30.13 1.45 8.83
CA GLU A 336 29.02 2.19 9.44
C GLU A 336 28.16 1.26 10.32
N PRO A 337 27.67 1.73 11.48
CA PRO A 337 26.91 0.89 12.42
C PRO A 337 25.72 0.16 11.81
N ARG A 338 25.03 0.76 10.82
CA ARG A 338 23.93 0.09 10.11
C ARG A 338 24.41 -1.08 9.24
N VAL A 339 25.49 -0.91 8.53
CA VAL A 339 26.13 -1.97 7.73
C VAL A 339 26.59 -3.10 8.63
N TRP A 340 27.27 -2.74 9.74
CA TRP A 340 27.73 -3.74 10.70
C TRP A 340 26.59 -4.51 11.36
N SER A 341 25.47 -3.86 11.70
CA SER A 341 24.32 -4.54 12.30
C SER A 341 23.77 -5.63 11.37
N ILE A 342 23.61 -5.33 10.08
CA ILE A 342 23.13 -6.28 9.07
C ILE A 342 24.12 -7.42 8.87
N ALA A 343 25.42 -7.10 8.77
CA ALA A 343 26.46 -8.12 8.63
C ALA A 343 26.49 -9.08 9.81
N LEU A 344 26.32 -8.59 11.04
CA LEU A 344 26.29 -9.40 12.27
C LEU A 344 25.07 -10.32 12.31
N GLU A 345 23.88 -9.81 11.97
CA GLU A 345 22.66 -10.60 11.90
C GLU A 345 22.77 -11.72 10.87
N LEU A 346 23.19 -11.40 9.65
CA LEU A 346 23.38 -12.39 8.58
C LEU A 346 24.43 -13.44 8.95
N ALA A 347 25.57 -13.03 9.49
CA ALA A 347 26.60 -13.97 9.92
C ALA A 347 26.11 -14.90 11.02
N SER A 348 25.34 -14.38 11.97
CA SER A 348 24.77 -15.13 13.08
C SER A 348 23.72 -16.13 12.60
N GLU A 349 22.79 -15.71 11.74
CA GLU A 349 21.77 -16.55 11.16
C GLU A 349 22.37 -17.68 10.31
N LEU A 350 23.27 -17.34 9.37
CA LEU A 350 23.91 -18.32 8.50
C LEU A 350 24.74 -19.36 9.28
N SER A 351 25.46 -18.91 10.30
CA SER A 351 26.21 -19.82 11.16
C SER A 351 25.33 -20.80 11.92
N HIS A 352 24.15 -20.36 12.37
CA HIS A 352 23.18 -21.24 13.00
C HIS A 352 22.52 -22.19 11.99
N ARG A 353 22.20 -21.70 10.81
CA ARG A 353 21.56 -22.50 9.74
C ARG A 353 22.47 -23.61 9.21
N HIS A 354 23.80 -23.41 9.27
CA HIS A 354 24.82 -24.31 8.75
C HIS A 354 25.77 -24.83 9.84
N LEU A 355 25.27 -25.14 11.04
CA LEU A 355 26.05 -25.56 12.21
C LEU A 355 27.10 -26.64 11.91
N ASP A 356 26.73 -27.64 11.11
CA ASP A 356 27.62 -28.78 10.78
C ASP A 356 28.77 -28.40 9.83
N GLN A 357 28.69 -27.27 9.14
CA GLN A 357 29.65 -26.81 8.17
C GLN A 357 30.55 -25.69 8.69
N VAL A 358 30.15 -25.01 9.77
CA VAL A 358 30.88 -23.91 10.38
C VAL A 358 31.79 -24.42 11.49
N PRO A 359 33.13 -24.18 11.41
CA PRO A 359 34.07 -24.61 12.45
C PRO A 359 33.72 -24.03 13.82
N ASP A 360 34.00 -24.81 14.89
CA ASP A 360 33.78 -24.38 16.27
C ASP A 360 34.46 -23.03 16.58
N ALA A 361 35.68 -22.84 16.14
CA ALA A 361 36.42 -21.59 16.33
C ALA A 361 35.70 -20.36 15.74
N VAL A 362 35.01 -20.52 14.61
CA VAL A 362 34.21 -19.44 14.00
C VAL A 362 32.95 -19.19 14.81
N ARG A 363 32.32 -20.23 15.30
CA ARG A 363 31.12 -20.14 16.16
C ARG A 363 31.45 -19.44 17.49
N ASP A 364 32.55 -19.81 18.13
CA ASP A 364 33.02 -19.17 19.37
C ASP A 364 33.38 -17.68 19.14
N ARG A 365 33.96 -17.36 17.99
CA ARG A 365 34.26 -15.99 17.60
C ARG A 365 32.97 -15.17 17.40
N ILE A 366 31.96 -15.69 16.70
CA ILE A 366 30.65 -15.03 16.51
C ILE A 366 30.02 -14.77 17.88
N ARG A 367 29.99 -15.78 18.75
CA ARG A 367 29.43 -15.64 20.09
C ARG A 367 30.16 -14.54 20.90
N SER A 368 31.49 -14.54 20.91
CA SER A 368 32.28 -13.50 21.56
C SER A 368 32.04 -12.10 20.99
N ILE A 369 31.79 -12.01 19.69
CA ILE A 369 31.37 -10.76 19.04
C ILE A 369 30.00 -10.32 19.56
N ILE A 370 28.99 -11.19 19.53
CA ILE A 370 27.64 -10.88 19.99
C ILE A 370 27.66 -10.35 21.44
N GLU A 371 28.33 -11.07 22.35
CA GLU A 371 28.44 -10.70 23.77
C GLU A 371 29.03 -9.29 23.94
N ARG A 372 30.04 -8.94 23.16
CA ARG A 372 30.65 -7.62 23.20
C ARG A 372 29.75 -6.53 22.58
N GLU A 373 29.10 -6.83 21.46
CA GLU A 373 28.30 -5.85 20.74
C GLU A 373 26.97 -5.52 21.44
N LEU A 374 26.54 -6.30 22.43
CA LEU A 374 25.46 -5.92 23.35
C LEU A 374 25.74 -4.60 24.10
N GLY A 375 27.04 -4.27 24.32
CA GLY A 375 27.47 -3.03 24.94
C GLY A 375 27.83 -1.92 23.94
N HIS A 376 27.57 -2.07 22.65
CA HIS A 376 27.95 -1.10 21.62
C HIS A 376 27.25 0.25 21.80
N THR A 377 27.88 1.36 21.39
CA THR A 377 27.29 2.72 21.52
C THR A 377 26.12 2.96 20.58
N ALA A 378 26.12 2.35 19.38
CA ALA A 378 25.05 2.48 18.40
C ALA A 378 23.91 1.48 18.67
N ASP A 379 22.67 1.99 18.72
CA ASP A 379 21.46 1.22 19.00
C ASP A 379 21.21 0.10 17.98
N ALA A 380 21.49 0.35 16.70
CA ALA A 380 21.33 -0.65 15.64
C ALA A 380 22.20 -1.89 15.90
N VAL A 381 23.45 -1.69 16.32
CA VAL A 381 24.40 -2.79 16.60
C VAL A 381 23.98 -3.55 17.87
N ARG A 382 23.55 -2.83 18.93
CA ARG A 382 23.02 -3.49 20.14
C ARG A 382 21.79 -4.34 19.84
N ALA A 383 20.88 -3.80 19.01
CA ALA A 383 19.69 -4.51 18.61
C ALA A 383 20.02 -5.77 17.79
N ALA A 384 20.95 -5.67 16.84
CA ALA A 384 21.42 -6.80 16.04
C ALA A 384 22.09 -7.88 16.90
N ALA A 385 22.89 -7.47 17.88
CA ALA A 385 23.51 -8.40 18.83
C ALA A 385 22.43 -9.11 19.70
N ALA A 386 21.45 -8.37 20.20
CA ALA A 386 20.33 -8.95 20.94
C ALA A 386 19.50 -9.90 20.07
N GLU A 387 19.19 -9.56 18.81
CA GLU A 387 18.48 -10.42 17.87
C GLU A 387 19.28 -11.69 17.52
N SER A 388 20.60 -11.56 17.37
CA SER A 388 21.49 -12.71 17.12
C SER A 388 21.43 -13.77 18.22
N LEU A 389 21.17 -13.38 19.46
CA LEU A 389 20.95 -14.31 20.58
C LEU A 389 19.67 -15.14 20.47
N ARG A 390 18.78 -14.80 19.56
CA ARG A 390 17.63 -15.66 19.21
C ARG A 390 18.10 -17.04 18.75
N TRP A 391 19.22 -17.09 18.06
CA TRP A 391 19.84 -18.30 17.53
C TRP A 391 20.84 -18.92 18.51
N TRP A 392 21.65 -18.08 19.16
CA TRP A 392 22.80 -18.44 19.96
C TRP A 392 22.57 -18.37 21.47
N GLY A 393 21.42 -17.83 21.91
CA GLY A 393 21.18 -17.54 23.32
C GLY A 393 21.18 -18.78 24.21
N GLU A 394 21.91 -18.67 25.30
CA GLU A 394 22.01 -19.63 26.38
C GLU A 394 21.43 -19.03 27.69
N PRO A 395 21.21 -19.84 28.73
CA PRO A 395 20.70 -19.34 30.02
C PRO A 395 21.45 -18.13 30.59
N ARG A 396 22.78 -18.07 30.38
CA ARG A 396 23.63 -16.98 30.87
C ARG A 396 23.35 -15.62 30.18
N ASP A 397 22.81 -15.63 28.97
CA ASP A 397 22.58 -14.41 28.18
C ASP A 397 21.31 -13.69 28.59
N CYS A 398 20.39 -14.39 29.28
CA CYS A 398 19.10 -13.82 29.69
C CYS A 398 19.29 -12.54 30.52
N ARG A 399 20.33 -12.47 31.37
CA ARG A 399 20.59 -11.28 32.17
C ARG A 399 20.95 -10.06 31.30
N SER A 400 21.86 -10.21 30.34
CA SER A 400 22.27 -9.13 29.44
C SER A 400 21.13 -8.67 28.53
N LEU A 401 20.25 -9.60 28.12
CA LEU A 401 19.02 -9.26 27.39
C LEU A 401 18.04 -8.48 28.25
N VAL A 402 17.88 -8.81 29.53
CA VAL A 402 17.05 -8.04 30.48
C VAL A 402 17.64 -6.64 30.69
N GLU A 403 18.98 -6.49 30.75
CA GLU A 403 19.63 -5.18 30.78
C GLU A 403 19.31 -4.36 29.50
N CYS A 404 19.21 -4.99 28.32
CA CYS A 404 18.76 -4.33 27.08
C CYS A 404 17.32 -3.82 27.14
N LEU A 405 16.43 -4.41 27.94
CA LEU A 405 15.08 -3.91 28.16
C LEU A 405 15.08 -2.53 28.88
N SER A 406 16.11 -2.20 29.62
CA SER A 406 16.26 -0.89 30.26
C SER A 406 16.79 0.19 29.30
N SER A 407 17.07 -0.13 28.03
CA SER A 407 17.52 0.82 27.02
C SER A 407 16.47 1.90 26.74
N PRO A 408 16.86 3.18 26.60
CA PRO A 408 15.95 4.22 26.10
C PRO A 408 15.50 3.96 24.65
N SER A 409 16.29 3.24 23.88
CA SER A 409 16.00 2.91 22.49
C SER A 409 14.94 1.83 22.37
N HIS A 410 13.82 2.17 21.71
CA HIS A 410 12.75 1.23 21.40
C HIS A 410 13.25 0.03 20.56
N VAL A 411 14.18 0.27 19.61
CA VAL A 411 14.68 -0.79 18.72
C VAL A 411 15.43 -1.85 19.51
N VAL A 412 16.26 -1.43 20.47
CA VAL A 412 17.01 -2.36 21.35
C VAL A 412 16.07 -3.13 22.24
N ARG A 413 15.07 -2.45 22.87
CA ARG A 413 14.08 -3.16 23.70
C ARG A 413 13.27 -4.16 22.89
N ALA A 414 12.82 -3.80 21.69
CA ALA A 414 12.06 -4.71 20.83
C ALA A 414 12.85 -5.96 20.42
N ALA A 415 14.13 -5.81 20.10
CA ALA A 415 15.02 -6.93 19.79
C ALA A 415 15.21 -7.86 21.01
N ALA A 416 15.48 -7.29 22.18
CA ALA A 416 15.63 -8.05 23.43
C ALA A 416 14.33 -8.77 23.81
N THR A 417 13.17 -8.12 23.63
CA THR A 417 11.85 -8.72 23.88
C THR A 417 11.62 -9.96 23.02
N ARG A 418 11.77 -9.83 21.69
CA ARG A 418 11.61 -10.96 20.75
C ARG A 418 12.53 -12.12 21.09
N THR A 419 13.77 -11.81 21.46
CA THR A 419 14.76 -12.82 21.81
C THR A 419 14.42 -13.50 23.13
N LEU A 420 14.06 -12.76 24.18
CA LEU A 420 13.63 -13.33 25.46
C LEU A 420 12.33 -14.16 25.34
N GLU A 421 11.37 -13.72 24.51
CA GLU A 421 10.17 -14.51 24.20
C GLU A 421 10.54 -15.85 23.54
N SER A 422 11.49 -15.85 22.60
CA SER A 422 12.00 -17.07 21.97
C SER A 422 12.72 -17.98 22.99
N LEU A 423 13.52 -17.38 23.88
CA LEU A 423 14.22 -18.11 24.94
C LEU A 423 13.26 -18.64 26.02
N ALA A 424 12.17 -17.95 26.30
CA ALA A 424 11.15 -18.41 27.25
C ALA A 424 10.58 -19.79 26.88
N HIS A 425 10.54 -20.15 25.60
CA HIS A 425 10.14 -21.51 25.15
C HIS A 425 11.24 -22.54 25.31
N ARG A 426 12.52 -22.15 25.30
CA ARG A 426 13.67 -23.10 25.35
C ARG A 426 14.25 -23.24 26.75
N VAL A 427 14.31 -22.15 27.49
CA VAL A 427 14.95 -22.05 28.80
C VAL A 427 14.12 -21.19 29.77
N PRO A 428 12.84 -21.57 30.06
CA PRO A 428 11.90 -20.74 30.82
C PRO A 428 12.44 -20.33 32.19
N ASP A 429 13.05 -21.27 32.93
CA ASP A 429 13.58 -21.02 34.29
C ASP A 429 14.68 -19.94 34.30
N ALA A 430 15.52 -19.90 33.25
CA ALA A 430 16.58 -18.92 33.16
C ALA A 430 16.02 -17.51 32.85
N VAL A 431 15.01 -17.42 31.97
CA VAL A 431 14.31 -16.17 31.65
C VAL A 431 13.58 -15.66 32.89
N GLU A 432 12.82 -16.51 33.59
CA GLU A 432 12.13 -16.14 34.83
C GLU A 432 13.10 -15.61 35.87
N LYS A 433 14.19 -16.33 36.14
CA LYS A 433 15.23 -15.93 37.09
C LYS A 433 15.85 -14.60 36.73
N ALA A 434 16.08 -14.32 35.44
CA ALA A 434 16.62 -13.04 34.98
C ALA A 434 15.63 -11.91 35.17
N LEU A 435 14.33 -12.14 34.92
CA LEU A 435 13.26 -11.15 35.07
C LEU A 435 12.82 -10.94 36.52
N ALA A 436 13.12 -11.87 37.43
CA ALA A 436 12.73 -11.79 38.83
C ALA A 436 13.16 -10.49 39.54
N GLN A 437 14.28 -9.89 39.11
CA GLN A 437 14.84 -8.66 39.67
C GLN A 437 14.82 -7.49 38.68
N ALA A 438 14.07 -7.61 37.57
CA ALA A 438 14.01 -6.57 36.55
C ALA A 438 13.31 -5.31 37.07
N ASP A 439 13.75 -4.15 36.57
CA ASP A 439 13.15 -2.84 36.87
C ASP A 439 11.84 -2.66 36.09
N LEU A 440 10.72 -2.74 36.80
CA LEU A 440 9.38 -2.56 36.25
C LEU A 440 8.97 -1.09 36.10
N ASP A 441 9.68 -0.15 36.73
CA ASP A 441 9.44 1.29 36.60
C ASP A 441 10.18 1.88 35.40
N GLY A 442 11.17 1.17 34.91
CA GLY A 442 11.98 1.54 33.76
C GLY A 442 11.21 1.50 32.42
N PRO A 443 11.87 1.93 31.34
CA PRO A 443 11.25 2.02 30.01
C PRO A 443 10.83 0.65 29.43
N GLY A 444 11.36 -0.45 29.95
CA GLY A 444 11.06 -1.83 29.52
C GLY A 444 10.02 -2.54 30.36
N GLY A 445 9.41 -1.90 31.35
CA GLY A 445 8.48 -2.55 32.27
C GLY A 445 7.29 -3.23 31.59
N ALA A 446 6.75 -2.62 30.54
CA ALA A 446 5.66 -3.20 29.76
C ALA A 446 6.11 -4.43 28.94
N GLU A 447 7.29 -4.37 28.37
CA GLU A 447 7.91 -5.48 27.63
C GLU A 447 8.21 -6.66 28.57
N ILE A 448 8.67 -6.38 29.79
CA ILE A 448 8.88 -7.41 30.85
C ILE A 448 7.54 -8.10 31.16
N ALA A 449 6.47 -7.35 31.38
CA ALA A 449 5.15 -7.91 31.62
C ALA A 449 4.68 -8.81 30.45
N GLN A 450 4.93 -8.41 29.23
CA GLN A 450 4.62 -9.19 28.03
C GLN A 450 5.38 -10.53 28.00
N ILE A 451 6.66 -10.53 28.33
CA ILE A 451 7.48 -11.77 28.36
C ILE A 451 6.97 -12.69 29.47
N LEU A 452 6.72 -12.13 30.67
CA LEU A 452 6.21 -12.89 31.82
C LEU A 452 4.86 -13.55 31.54
N SER A 453 3.99 -12.94 30.72
CA SER A 453 2.70 -13.53 30.35
C SER A 453 2.81 -14.85 29.57
N ARG A 454 4.00 -15.16 29.05
CA ARG A 454 4.27 -16.41 28.32
C ARG A 454 4.88 -17.51 29.20
N LEU A 455 5.20 -17.17 30.45
CA LEU A 455 5.73 -18.10 31.43
C LEU A 455 4.59 -18.60 32.32
N ASP A 456 4.36 -19.92 32.32
CA ASP A 456 3.34 -20.55 33.18
C ASP A 456 3.99 -20.96 34.50
N SER A 457 4.27 -19.97 35.35
CA SER A 457 4.95 -20.18 36.64
C SER A 457 4.46 -19.22 37.73
N ASP A 458 4.46 -19.67 38.97
CA ASP A 458 4.14 -18.84 40.12
C ASP A 458 5.11 -17.65 40.28
N GLY A 459 6.38 -17.87 39.97
CA GLY A 459 7.39 -16.81 40.03
C GLY A 459 7.12 -15.68 39.03
N ALA A 460 6.66 -15.97 37.81
CA ALA A 460 6.23 -14.96 36.86
C ALA A 460 5.04 -14.14 37.37
N VAL A 461 4.06 -14.82 37.98
CA VAL A 461 2.90 -14.16 38.61
C VAL A 461 3.33 -13.26 39.77
N ASP A 462 4.29 -13.67 40.61
CA ASP A 462 4.80 -12.84 41.70
C ASP A 462 5.52 -11.56 41.19
N VAL A 463 6.23 -11.64 40.07
CA VAL A 463 6.80 -10.45 39.41
C VAL A 463 5.71 -9.55 38.88
N LEU A 464 4.68 -10.10 38.22
CA LEU A 464 3.53 -9.33 37.72
C LEU A 464 2.77 -8.63 38.87
N LYS A 465 2.58 -9.28 40.01
CA LYS A 465 1.97 -8.66 41.21
C LYS A 465 2.72 -7.41 41.66
N ARG A 466 4.05 -7.46 41.66
CA ARG A 466 4.86 -6.27 41.96
C ARG A 466 4.67 -5.17 40.93
N GLY A 467 4.52 -5.51 39.66
CA GLY A 467 4.31 -4.57 38.56
C GLY A 467 2.98 -3.82 38.59
N LEU A 468 1.95 -4.31 39.33
CA LEU A 468 0.72 -3.56 39.57
C LEU A 468 0.97 -2.27 40.39
N HIS A 469 2.07 -2.20 41.12
CA HIS A 469 2.46 -1.05 41.93
C HIS A 469 3.53 -0.18 41.26
N SER A 470 3.84 -0.43 39.97
CA SER A 470 4.81 0.39 39.24
C SER A 470 4.34 1.85 39.14
N GLY A 471 5.27 2.79 39.28
CA GLY A 471 5.03 4.22 39.02
C GLY A 471 4.66 4.52 37.56
N ASN A 472 4.90 3.59 36.64
CA ASN A 472 4.65 3.75 35.22
C ASN A 472 3.29 3.15 34.81
N ALA A 473 2.32 3.98 34.45
CA ALA A 473 0.98 3.55 34.04
C ALA A 473 1.02 2.57 32.83
N ARG A 474 1.95 2.76 31.89
CA ARG A 474 2.12 1.82 30.75
C ARG A 474 2.49 0.42 31.23
N THR A 475 3.35 0.34 32.24
CA THR A 475 3.71 -0.95 32.86
C THR A 475 2.50 -1.54 33.59
N ARG A 476 1.80 -0.77 34.47
CA ARG A 476 0.61 -1.28 35.16
C ARG A 476 -0.44 -1.81 34.19
N ARG A 477 -0.69 -1.09 33.09
CA ARG A 477 -1.60 -1.53 32.03
C ARG A 477 -1.15 -2.87 31.39
N ALA A 478 0.13 -3.01 31.05
CA ALA A 478 0.68 -4.23 30.46
C ALA A 478 0.61 -5.40 31.46
N VAL A 479 0.86 -5.16 32.72
CA VAL A 479 0.75 -6.14 33.81
C VAL A 479 -0.69 -6.64 33.97
N VAL A 480 -1.67 -5.74 33.96
CA VAL A 480 -3.09 -6.10 34.00
C VAL A 480 -3.44 -7.03 32.83
N GLN A 481 -2.96 -6.72 31.62
CA GLN A 481 -3.17 -7.57 30.45
C GLN A 481 -2.43 -8.90 30.53
N ALA A 482 -1.22 -8.92 31.07
CA ALA A 482 -0.43 -10.13 31.27
C ALA A 482 -1.06 -11.10 32.28
N LEU A 483 -1.59 -10.57 33.36
CA LEU A 483 -2.30 -11.35 34.37
C LEU A 483 -3.54 -12.06 33.81
N ALA A 484 -4.20 -11.52 32.78
CA ALA A 484 -5.30 -12.20 32.09
C ALA A 484 -4.92 -13.57 31.50
N MET A 485 -3.67 -13.74 31.16
CA MET A 485 -3.14 -14.97 30.55
C MET A 485 -2.57 -15.95 31.60
N ALA A 486 -2.46 -15.50 32.85
CA ALA A 486 -1.90 -16.31 33.93
C ALA A 486 -2.95 -17.27 34.53
N ASN A 487 -2.55 -18.50 34.84
CA ASN A 487 -3.40 -19.53 35.42
C ASN A 487 -3.53 -19.47 36.97
N ALA A 488 -3.31 -18.30 37.58
CA ALA A 488 -3.38 -18.13 39.01
C ALA A 488 -4.82 -17.91 39.51
N THR A 489 -5.13 -18.43 40.72
CA THR A 489 -6.50 -18.44 41.29
C THR A 489 -6.96 -17.05 41.76
N ASP A 490 -6.04 -16.19 42.12
CA ASP A 490 -6.28 -14.83 42.69
C ASP A 490 -6.22 -13.70 41.66
N VAL A 491 -6.11 -14.00 40.37
CA VAL A 491 -5.93 -12.99 39.30
C VAL A 491 -7.09 -12.01 39.22
N ALA A 492 -8.33 -12.48 39.40
CA ALA A 492 -9.50 -11.60 39.36
C ALA A 492 -9.48 -10.53 40.47
N GLU A 493 -9.04 -10.92 41.69
CA GLU A 493 -8.87 -9.98 42.81
C GLU A 493 -7.75 -8.97 42.52
N LEU A 494 -6.60 -9.45 42.02
CA LEU A 494 -5.45 -8.61 41.68
C LEU A 494 -5.76 -7.59 40.61
N VAL A 495 -6.42 -8.02 39.52
CA VAL A 495 -6.85 -7.10 38.47
C VAL A 495 -7.97 -6.17 38.95
N GLY A 496 -8.78 -6.64 39.92
CA GLY A 496 -9.82 -5.85 40.57
C GLY A 496 -9.29 -4.58 41.22
N TYR A 497 -8.12 -4.61 41.85
CA TYR A 497 -7.49 -3.38 42.40
C TYR A 497 -7.20 -2.33 41.32
N ALA A 498 -6.87 -2.76 40.10
CA ALA A 498 -6.57 -1.82 39.00
C ALA A 498 -7.82 -1.13 38.42
N VAL A 499 -9.03 -1.52 38.82
CA VAL A 499 -10.28 -0.82 38.48
C VAL A 499 -10.32 0.58 39.11
N ALA A 500 -9.61 0.78 40.23
CA ALA A 500 -9.50 2.07 40.92
C ALA A 500 -8.13 2.75 40.69
N ASP A 501 -7.39 2.38 39.65
CA ASP A 501 -6.09 2.97 39.32
C ASP A 501 -6.23 4.49 39.08
N GLU A 502 -5.16 5.23 39.32
CA GLU A 502 -5.11 6.69 39.05
C GLU A 502 -5.17 7.01 37.53
N ASP A 503 -4.73 6.08 36.68
CA ASP A 503 -4.71 6.21 35.23
C ASP A 503 -5.93 5.55 34.58
N VAL A 504 -6.67 6.30 33.76
CA VAL A 504 -7.91 5.86 33.13
C VAL A 504 -7.68 4.69 32.14
N ASP A 505 -6.55 4.66 31.46
CA ASP A 505 -6.23 3.58 30.51
C ASP A 505 -5.94 2.26 31.25
N VAL A 506 -5.38 2.34 32.47
CA VAL A 506 -5.21 1.16 33.34
C VAL A 506 -6.56 0.66 33.84
N GLN A 507 -7.46 1.56 34.28
CA GLN A 507 -8.83 1.20 34.68
C GLN A 507 -9.58 0.49 33.53
N ILE A 508 -9.54 1.07 32.32
CA ILE A 508 -10.17 0.46 31.12
C ILE A 508 -9.59 -0.93 30.83
N ALA A 509 -8.27 -1.06 30.92
CA ALA A 509 -7.61 -2.36 30.72
C ALA A 509 -8.07 -3.38 31.78
N ALA A 510 -8.19 -2.98 33.04
CA ALA A 510 -8.66 -3.84 34.12
C ALA A 510 -10.10 -4.30 33.88
N VAL A 511 -11.02 -3.40 33.54
CA VAL A 511 -12.41 -3.73 33.25
C VAL A 511 -12.53 -4.69 32.05
N ARG A 512 -11.77 -4.45 30.97
CA ARG A 512 -11.73 -5.34 29.82
C ARG A 512 -11.19 -6.72 30.16
N THR A 513 -10.11 -6.77 30.93
CA THR A 513 -9.48 -8.01 31.38
C THR A 513 -10.44 -8.82 32.23
N LEU A 514 -11.08 -8.22 33.25
CA LEU A 514 -12.09 -8.86 34.08
C LEU A 514 -13.29 -9.36 33.24
N GLY A 515 -13.69 -8.58 32.22
CA GLY A 515 -14.77 -8.95 31.30
C GLY A 515 -14.49 -10.22 30.48
N GLN A 516 -13.22 -10.56 30.27
CA GLN A 516 -12.77 -11.76 29.52
C GLN A 516 -12.55 -13.00 30.43
N MET A 517 -12.39 -12.79 31.73
CA MET A 517 -12.17 -13.91 32.67
C MET A 517 -13.43 -14.77 32.84
N ALA A 518 -13.28 -16.06 32.97
CA ALA A 518 -14.40 -17.00 33.18
C ALA A 518 -14.85 -17.08 34.65
N THR A 519 -14.04 -16.61 35.60
CA THR A 519 -14.27 -16.74 37.04
C THR A 519 -15.36 -15.78 37.55
N LYS A 520 -16.21 -16.23 38.51
CA LYS A 520 -17.27 -15.35 39.06
C LYS A 520 -16.72 -14.19 39.91
N GLU A 521 -15.55 -14.37 40.47
CA GLU A 521 -14.84 -13.38 41.28
C GLU A 521 -14.59 -12.07 40.54
N ALA A 522 -14.59 -12.08 39.19
CA ALA A 522 -14.49 -10.90 38.37
C ALA A 522 -15.76 -10.01 38.37
N ASN A 523 -16.92 -10.51 38.82
CA ASN A 523 -18.16 -9.76 38.80
C ASN A 523 -18.17 -8.61 39.81
N GLU A 524 -17.66 -8.78 41.02
CA GLU A 524 -17.66 -7.76 42.06
C GLU A 524 -16.83 -6.51 41.68
N PRO A 525 -15.58 -6.64 41.22
CA PRO A 525 -14.84 -5.49 40.70
C PRO A 525 -15.51 -4.79 39.50
N LEU A 526 -16.17 -5.57 38.61
CA LEU A 526 -16.93 -4.98 37.50
C LEU A 526 -18.18 -4.22 37.98
N GLN A 527 -18.86 -4.70 39.02
CA GLN A 527 -19.97 -3.98 39.64
C GLN A 527 -19.49 -2.65 40.27
N THR A 528 -18.33 -2.66 40.92
CA THR A 528 -17.69 -1.43 41.44
C THR A 528 -17.37 -0.44 40.31
N ALA A 529 -16.93 -0.93 39.14
CA ALA A 529 -16.64 -0.09 37.97
C ALA A 529 -17.87 0.60 37.38
N LEU A 530 -19.09 0.11 37.66
CA LEU A 530 -20.33 0.79 37.24
C LEU A 530 -20.54 2.17 37.93
N GLU A 531 -19.88 2.40 39.05
CA GLU A 531 -19.92 3.66 39.80
C GLU A 531 -18.76 4.62 39.46
N SER A 532 -17.92 4.27 38.46
CA SER A 532 -16.76 5.08 38.07
C SER A 532 -17.17 6.49 37.64
N PRO A 533 -16.40 7.53 38.01
CA PRO A 533 -16.64 8.88 37.53
C PRO A 533 -16.49 9.01 36.01
N PHE A 534 -15.80 8.07 35.36
CA PHE A 534 -15.54 8.06 33.93
C PHE A 534 -16.62 7.30 33.16
N PRO A 535 -17.39 7.96 32.27
CA PRO A 535 -18.48 7.30 31.52
C PRO A 535 -18.02 6.09 30.68
N ALA A 536 -16.82 6.16 30.09
CA ALA A 536 -16.26 5.06 29.30
C ALA A 536 -16.06 3.79 30.13
N ILE A 537 -15.68 3.94 31.40
CA ILE A 537 -15.49 2.82 32.32
C ILE A 537 -16.83 2.22 32.72
N ARG A 538 -17.82 3.07 33.09
CA ARG A 538 -19.18 2.60 33.39
C ARG A 538 -19.78 1.81 32.25
N ALA A 539 -19.66 2.34 31.01
CA ALA A 539 -20.16 1.70 29.80
C ALA A 539 -19.48 0.34 29.54
N GLU A 540 -18.15 0.29 29.61
CA GLU A 540 -17.40 -0.95 29.40
C GLU A 540 -17.69 -2.00 30.47
N ALA A 541 -17.84 -1.59 31.74
CA ALA A 541 -18.20 -2.47 32.84
C ALA A 541 -19.61 -3.08 32.65
N ALA A 542 -20.59 -2.27 32.26
CA ALA A 542 -21.94 -2.75 31.95
C ALA A 542 -21.92 -3.81 30.83
N LEU A 543 -21.23 -3.51 29.71
CA LEU A 543 -21.07 -4.46 28.60
C LEU A 543 -20.31 -5.73 29.01
N ALA A 544 -19.29 -5.60 29.85
CA ALA A 544 -18.53 -6.74 30.37
C ALA A 544 -19.44 -7.69 31.18
N LEU A 545 -20.22 -7.13 32.10
CA LEU A 545 -21.17 -7.90 32.91
C LEU A 545 -22.28 -8.53 32.06
N GLY A 546 -22.76 -7.83 31.01
CA GLY A 546 -23.71 -8.38 30.05
C GLY A 546 -23.15 -9.58 29.29
N ARG A 547 -21.94 -9.47 28.74
CA ARG A 547 -21.26 -10.56 28.04
C ARG A 547 -20.97 -11.77 28.93
N ARG A 548 -20.70 -11.54 30.19
CA ARG A 548 -20.47 -12.59 31.21
C ARG A 548 -21.76 -13.25 31.69
N LEU A 549 -22.91 -12.77 31.29
CA LEU A 549 -24.23 -13.22 31.75
C LEU A 549 -24.35 -13.16 33.29
N ALA A 550 -23.79 -12.10 33.87
CA ALA A 550 -23.79 -11.88 35.33
C ALA A 550 -25.16 -11.42 35.83
N SER A 551 -26.08 -12.34 36.05
CA SER A 551 -27.46 -12.06 36.48
C SER A 551 -27.56 -11.34 37.84
N ASP A 552 -26.55 -11.52 38.71
CA ASP A 552 -26.39 -10.82 40.00
C ASP A 552 -26.12 -9.32 39.83
N ALA A 553 -25.62 -8.87 38.66
CA ALA A 553 -25.33 -7.48 38.37
C ALA A 553 -26.52 -6.67 37.83
N VAL A 554 -27.64 -7.31 37.50
CA VAL A 554 -28.82 -6.63 36.92
C VAL A 554 -29.27 -5.44 37.75
N GLY A 555 -29.31 -5.58 39.09
CA GLY A 555 -29.70 -4.51 40.01
C GLY A 555 -28.77 -3.29 39.96
N HIS A 556 -27.49 -3.49 39.65
CA HIS A 556 -26.50 -2.41 39.53
C HIS A 556 -26.47 -1.77 38.12
N ILE A 557 -26.86 -2.53 37.07
CA ILE A 557 -26.88 -2.02 35.69
C ILE A 557 -28.15 -1.19 35.41
N ARG A 558 -29.32 -1.58 35.98
CA ARG A 558 -30.59 -0.87 35.74
C ARG A 558 -30.55 0.66 35.99
N PRO A 559 -29.91 1.17 37.05
CA PRO A 559 -29.81 2.63 37.26
C PRO A 559 -29.10 3.36 36.12
N LEU A 560 -28.17 2.71 35.40
CA LEU A 560 -27.44 3.30 34.30
C LEU A 560 -28.28 3.57 33.04
N LEU A 561 -29.52 3.05 32.95
CA LEU A 561 -30.49 3.45 31.93
C LEU A 561 -30.89 4.94 32.05
N TYR A 562 -30.59 5.58 33.18
CA TYR A 562 -30.85 7.00 33.46
C TYR A 562 -29.55 7.81 33.64
N ASP A 563 -28.42 7.29 33.14
CA ASP A 563 -27.13 7.98 33.21
C ASP A 563 -27.17 9.28 32.39
N GLU A 564 -26.36 10.26 32.79
CA GLU A 564 -26.27 11.55 32.09
C GLU A 564 -25.62 11.43 30.70
N ARG A 565 -24.90 10.34 30.44
CA ARG A 565 -24.11 10.13 29.24
C ARG A 565 -24.74 9.09 28.31
N PRO A 566 -25.06 9.44 27.05
CA PRO A 566 -25.70 8.55 26.09
C PRO A 566 -24.99 7.20 25.93
N VAL A 567 -23.66 7.19 25.86
CA VAL A 567 -22.88 5.95 25.73
C VAL A 567 -23.10 4.97 26.87
N VAL A 568 -23.32 5.45 28.09
CA VAL A 568 -23.59 4.61 29.27
C VAL A 568 -25.01 4.04 29.19
N ILE A 569 -25.99 4.86 28.81
CA ILE A 569 -27.39 4.40 28.61
C ILE A 569 -27.43 3.29 27.56
N ALA A 570 -26.76 3.49 26.41
CA ALA A 570 -26.67 2.51 25.33
C ALA A 570 -26.04 1.20 25.80
N ALA A 571 -24.90 1.28 26.50
CA ALA A 571 -24.21 0.12 27.05
C ALA A 571 -25.03 -0.64 28.10
N ALA A 572 -25.74 0.07 28.98
CA ALA A 572 -26.63 -0.53 29.98
C ALA A 572 -27.80 -1.28 29.30
N LEU A 573 -28.42 -0.68 28.30
CA LEU A 573 -29.51 -1.33 27.55
C LEU A 573 -29.03 -2.58 26.81
N ASP A 574 -27.88 -2.51 26.14
CA ASP A 574 -27.26 -3.66 25.47
C ASP A 574 -26.95 -4.79 26.50
N ALA A 575 -26.38 -4.43 27.66
CA ALA A 575 -26.07 -5.39 28.72
C ALA A 575 -27.31 -6.07 29.30
N LEU A 576 -28.36 -5.29 29.64
CA LEU A 576 -29.63 -5.83 30.16
C LEU A 576 -30.34 -6.71 29.11
N THR A 577 -30.18 -6.38 27.83
CA THR A 577 -30.69 -7.20 26.74
C THR A 577 -29.97 -8.55 26.68
N MET A 578 -28.65 -8.59 26.83
CA MET A 578 -27.87 -9.84 26.90
C MET A 578 -28.29 -10.68 28.11
N LEU A 579 -28.63 -10.04 29.22
CA LEU A 579 -29.06 -10.69 30.47
C LEU A 579 -30.53 -11.14 30.45
N GLY A 580 -31.30 -10.76 29.43
CA GLY A 580 -32.72 -11.09 29.31
C GLY A 580 -33.59 -10.42 30.38
N ASP A 581 -33.23 -9.21 30.81
CA ASP A 581 -33.88 -8.52 31.92
C ASP A 581 -35.31 -8.06 31.59
N SER A 582 -36.21 -8.17 32.55
CA SER A 582 -37.63 -7.80 32.40
C SER A 582 -37.88 -6.31 32.19
N ALA A 583 -36.92 -5.44 32.47
CA ALA A 583 -37.02 -4.01 32.21
C ALA A 583 -36.77 -3.63 30.73
N VAL A 584 -36.21 -4.52 29.92
CA VAL A 584 -35.81 -4.26 28.53
C VAL A 584 -36.97 -3.71 27.67
N PRO A 585 -38.20 -4.28 27.66
CA PRO A 585 -39.28 -3.74 26.85
C PRO A 585 -39.60 -2.26 27.12
N GLY A 586 -39.64 -1.86 28.39
CA GLY A 586 -39.83 -0.46 28.78
C GLY A 586 -38.64 0.45 28.44
N ALA A 587 -37.43 -0.03 28.61
CA ALA A 587 -36.22 0.68 28.29
C ALA A 587 -36.05 0.90 26.78
N VAL A 588 -36.48 -0.04 25.94
CA VAL A 588 -36.49 0.10 24.47
C VAL A 588 -37.39 1.25 24.03
N GLU A 589 -38.63 1.35 24.58
CA GLU A 589 -39.54 2.47 24.25
C GLU A 589 -38.93 3.84 24.63
N GLN A 590 -38.22 3.92 25.78
CA GLN A 590 -37.52 5.13 26.19
C GLN A 590 -36.33 5.46 25.26
N ALA A 591 -35.51 4.45 24.91
CA ALA A 591 -34.36 4.61 24.05
C ALA A 591 -34.74 5.07 22.63
N LEU A 592 -35.84 4.57 22.09
CA LEU A 592 -36.39 5.00 20.79
C LEU A 592 -37.06 6.39 20.84
N GLY A 593 -37.20 6.99 21.99
CA GLY A 593 -37.58 8.40 22.20
C GLY A 593 -36.41 9.33 22.48
N HIS A 594 -35.20 8.80 22.62
CA HIS A 594 -34.04 9.57 23.02
C HIS A 594 -33.46 10.38 21.82
N PRO A 595 -33.01 11.64 22.02
CA PRO A 595 -32.51 12.49 20.95
C PRO A 595 -31.14 12.03 20.39
N ASP A 596 -30.37 11.28 21.17
CA ASP A 596 -29.04 10.81 20.79
C ASP A 596 -29.15 9.55 19.90
N PRO A 597 -28.51 9.55 18.70
CA PRO A 597 -28.54 8.42 17.77
C PRO A 597 -27.97 7.12 18.34
N GLU A 598 -27.00 7.18 19.25
CA GLU A 598 -26.36 6.00 19.82
C GLU A 598 -27.33 5.25 20.75
N VAL A 599 -28.05 5.97 21.58
CA VAL A 599 -29.10 5.42 22.46
C VAL A 599 -30.24 4.84 21.61
N PHE A 600 -30.64 5.57 20.57
CA PHE A 600 -31.68 5.08 19.65
C PHE A 600 -31.25 3.78 18.97
N GLN A 601 -30.01 3.68 18.52
CA GLN A 601 -29.47 2.46 17.93
C GLN A 601 -29.42 1.28 18.92
N ALA A 602 -29.08 1.52 20.19
CA ALA A 602 -29.16 0.50 21.22
C ALA A 602 -30.62 0.03 21.41
N GLY A 603 -31.57 0.96 21.39
CA GLY A 603 -33.00 0.65 21.39
C GLY A 603 -33.42 -0.25 20.23
N LEU A 604 -32.96 0.01 19.00
CA LEU A 604 -33.23 -0.85 17.84
C LEU A 604 -32.61 -2.26 17.99
N ARG A 605 -31.36 -2.35 18.48
CA ARG A 605 -30.73 -3.67 18.73
C ARG A 605 -31.50 -4.46 19.77
N ALA A 606 -31.90 -3.83 20.86
CA ALA A 606 -32.68 -4.47 21.91
C ALA A 606 -34.09 -4.84 21.44
N ALA A 607 -34.75 -4.00 20.62
CA ALA A 607 -36.09 -4.29 20.06
C ALA A 607 -36.12 -5.62 19.31
N ARG A 608 -35.03 -6.01 18.64
CA ARG A 608 -34.93 -7.29 17.91
C ARG A 608 -35.12 -8.51 18.82
N THR A 609 -34.83 -8.41 20.10
CA THR A 609 -34.95 -9.53 21.06
C THR A 609 -36.35 -9.69 21.62
N LEU A 610 -37.27 -8.77 21.33
CA LEU A 610 -38.67 -8.82 21.72
C LEU A 610 -39.47 -9.74 20.79
N GLY A 611 -40.76 -9.94 21.10
CA GLY A 611 -41.64 -10.72 20.23
C GLY A 611 -41.72 -10.13 18.83
N GLN A 612 -41.88 -10.96 17.78
CA GLN A 612 -41.80 -10.58 16.38
C GLN A 612 -42.62 -9.32 16.02
N THR A 613 -43.86 -9.25 16.42
CA THR A 613 -44.75 -8.10 16.13
C THR A 613 -44.26 -6.80 16.78
N ASP A 614 -43.74 -6.88 18.00
CA ASP A 614 -43.18 -5.72 18.69
C ASP A 614 -41.87 -5.30 18.05
N ALA A 615 -41.00 -6.24 17.68
CA ALA A 615 -39.77 -5.97 16.97
C ALA A 615 -40.04 -5.21 15.65
N GLU A 616 -40.92 -5.71 14.78
CA GLU A 616 -41.25 -5.08 13.52
C GLU A 616 -41.76 -3.64 13.71
N ARG A 617 -42.69 -3.43 14.66
CA ARG A 617 -43.28 -2.12 14.98
C ARG A 617 -42.20 -1.13 15.48
N LEU A 618 -41.30 -1.58 16.33
CA LEU A 618 -40.27 -0.73 16.94
C LEU A 618 -39.13 -0.43 15.96
N LEU A 619 -38.71 -1.40 15.15
CA LEU A 619 -37.68 -1.22 14.12
C LEU A 619 -38.17 -0.27 13.00
N ALA A 620 -39.45 -0.26 12.67
CA ALA A 620 -40.02 0.68 11.69
C ALA A 620 -39.76 2.15 12.06
N ARG A 621 -39.75 2.50 13.36
CA ARG A 621 -39.41 3.87 13.82
C ARG A 621 -38.00 4.30 13.40
N GLY A 622 -37.08 3.34 13.28
CA GLY A 622 -35.71 3.62 12.85
C GLY A 622 -35.58 4.02 11.36
N LEU A 623 -36.54 3.61 10.50
CA LEU A 623 -36.59 3.99 9.08
C LEU A 623 -36.86 5.49 8.88
N GLU A 624 -37.55 6.12 9.82
CA GLU A 624 -37.91 7.55 9.78
C GLU A 624 -36.91 8.46 10.49
N HIS A 625 -35.86 7.90 11.08
CA HIS A 625 -34.91 8.67 11.90
C HIS A 625 -34.06 9.63 11.02
N PRO A 626 -33.80 10.89 11.45
CA PRO A 626 -33.04 11.86 10.66
C PRO A 626 -31.59 11.42 10.35
N ALA A 627 -30.94 10.69 11.25
CA ALA A 627 -29.58 10.20 11.07
C ALA A 627 -29.54 8.96 10.17
N TRP A 628 -28.81 9.04 9.07
CA TRP A 628 -28.68 7.97 8.07
C TRP A 628 -28.16 6.64 8.66
N ASN A 629 -27.23 6.69 9.61
CA ASN A 629 -26.67 5.51 10.28
C ASN A 629 -27.69 4.75 11.13
N VAL A 630 -28.69 5.43 11.68
CA VAL A 630 -29.80 4.81 12.40
C VAL A 630 -30.74 4.12 11.40
N ARG A 631 -31.06 4.80 10.28
CA ARG A 631 -31.87 4.18 9.21
C ARG A 631 -31.21 2.93 8.63
N MET A 632 -29.88 2.99 8.39
CA MET A 632 -29.10 1.82 7.95
C MET A 632 -29.19 0.63 8.91
N LEU A 633 -29.08 0.91 10.22
CA LEU A 633 -29.22 -0.15 11.23
C LEU A 633 -30.64 -0.75 11.23
N ALA A 634 -31.67 0.09 11.15
CA ALA A 634 -33.06 -0.38 11.07
C ALA A 634 -33.29 -1.29 9.85
N ILE A 635 -32.79 -0.88 8.67
CA ILE A 635 -32.87 -1.67 7.43
C ILE A 635 -32.18 -3.02 7.63
N LYS A 636 -30.95 -3.03 8.18
CA LYS A 636 -30.21 -4.25 8.45
C LYS A 636 -31.01 -5.20 9.37
N LEU A 637 -31.53 -4.70 10.48
CA LEU A 637 -32.26 -5.51 11.47
C LEU A 637 -33.59 -6.02 10.91
N LEU A 638 -34.31 -5.22 10.11
CA LEU A 638 -35.54 -5.66 9.42
C LEU A 638 -35.25 -6.72 8.35
N THR A 639 -34.14 -6.56 7.61
CA THR A 639 -33.69 -7.58 6.63
C THR A 639 -33.34 -8.90 7.33
N GLU A 640 -32.70 -8.85 8.50
CA GLU A 640 -32.36 -10.03 9.29
C GLU A 640 -33.60 -10.73 9.90
N LEU A 641 -34.73 -10.04 10.10
CA LEU A 641 -35.97 -10.66 10.54
C LEU A 641 -36.65 -11.48 9.43
N ASP A 642 -36.44 -11.12 8.18
CA ASP A 642 -36.91 -11.78 6.95
C ASP A 642 -38.40 -12.16 6.96
N THR A 643 -39.23 -11.29 7.51
CA THR A 643 -40.70 -11.48 7.57
C THR A 643 -41.38 -10.71 6.45
N GLU A 644 -42.61 -11.12 6.10
CA GLU A 644 -43.44 -10.42 5.10
C GLU A 644 -43.69 -8.97 5.52
N THR A 645 -43.99 -8.73 6.81
CA THR A 645 -44.17 -7.38 7.37
C THR A 645 -42.90 -6.54 7.25
N ALA A 646 -41.73 -7.10 7.55
CA ALA A 646 -40.45 -6.39 7.42
C ALA A 646 -40.18 -5.99 5.98
N ARG A 647 -40.47 -6.85 5.00
CA ARG A 647 -40.35 -6.52 3.57
C ARG A 647 -41.31 -5.42 3.14
N GLN A 648 -42.54 -5.44 3.63
CA GLN A 648 -43.53 -4.36 3.35
C GLN A 648 -43.09 -3.03 3.93
N LEU A 649 -42.49 -3.01 5.15
CA LEU A 649 -41.94 -1.81 5.77
C LEU A 649 -40.76 -1.26 4.97
N LEU A 650 -39.84 -2.13 4.54
CA LEU A 650 -38.71 -1.74 3.70
C LEU A 650 -39.16 -1.20 2.34
N ALA A 651 -40.14 -1.86 1.69
CA ALA A 651 -40.69 -1.40 0.42
C ALA A 651 -41.38 -0.03 0.55
N GLY A 652 -42.11 0.20 1.63
CA GLY A 652 -42.75 1.50 1.91
C GLY A 652 -41.74 2.62 2.18
N ALA A 653 -40.60 2.31 2.78
CA ALA A 653 -39.56 3.29 3.05
C ALA A 653 -38.74 3.68 1.79
N LEU A 654 -38.68 2.83 0.78
CA LEU A 654 -37.90 3.04 -0.45
C LEU A 654 -38.30 4.31 -1.21
N ASP A 655 -39.59 4.59 -1.28
CA ASP A 655 -40.11 5.73 -2.03
C ASP A 655 -39.85 7.07 -1.34
N ALA A 656 -39.72 7.07 -0.02
CA ALA A 656 -39.51 8.26 0.80
C ALA A 656 -38.01 8.55 1.05
N GLU A 657 -37.11 7.60 0.79
CA GLU A 657 -35.69 7.72 1.11
C GLU A 657 -34.95 8.60 0.09
N GLY A 658 -34.32 9.67 0.59
CA GLY A 658 -33.54 10.62 -0.21
C GLY A 658 -32.06 10.31 -0.32
N ASP A 659 -31.50 9.52 0.61
CA ASP A 659 -30.08 9.16 0.62
C ASP A 659 -29.82 7.96 -0.28
N SER A 660 -28.89 8.10 -1.23
CA SER A 660 -28.59 7.06 -2.23
C SER A 660 -27.99 5.79 -1.62
N MET A 661 -27.20 5.90 -0.54
CA MET A 661 -26.61 4.74 0.15
C MET A 661 -27.68 3.96 0.92
N VAL A 662 -28.55 4.68 1.64
CA VAL A 662 -29.65 4.08 2.40
C VAL A 662 -30.65 3.43 1.44
N ARG A 663 -30.98 4.09 0.32
CA ARG A 663 -31.83 3.54 -0.72
C ARG A 663 -31.28 2.22 -1.29
N HIS A 664 -29.99 2.20 -1.61
CA HIS A 664 -29.32 0.97 -2.09
C HIS A 664 -29.37 -0.17 -1.07
N ALA A 665 -29.23 0.15 0.22
CA ALA A 665 -29.36 -0.84 1.30
C ALA A 665 -30.77 -1.44 1.37
N ILE A 666 -31.82 -0.63 1.21
CA ILE A 666 -33.21 -1.10 1.15
C ILE A 666 -33.40 -2.05 -0.06
N GLU A 667 -32.94 -1.63 -1.25
CA GLU A 667 -33.03 -2.44 -2.46
C GLU A 667 -32.30 -3.78 -2.33
N SER A 668 -31.13 -3.76 -1.67
CA SER A 668 -30.37 -4.97 -1.40
C SER A 668 -31.09 -5.89 -0.41
N GLY A 669 -31.66 -5.34 0.67
CA GLY A 669 -32.43 -6.09 1.66
C GLY A 669 -33.66 -6.77 1.05
N LEU A 670 -34.34 -6.08 0.16
CA LEU A 670 -35.51 -6.64 -0.56
C LEU A 670 -35.15 -7.78 -1.54
N ARG A 671 -33.92 -7.80 -2.09
CA ARG A 671 -33.46 -8.86 -2.99
C ARG A 671 -32.99 -10.13 -2.25
N HIS A 672 -32.51 -10.02 -1.02
CA HIS A 672 -32.01 -11.19 -0.26
C HIS A 672 -33.15 -12.07 0.30
N GLY A 673 -34.37 -11.56 0.35
CA GLY A 673 -35.56 -12.29 0.84
C GLY A 673 -36.49 -12.79 -0.28
N ALA A 674 -36.11 -12.66 -1.55
CA ALA A 674 -36.79 -13.20 -2.71
C ALA A 674 -36.01 -14.41 -3.24
#